data_26dbc2f519490db70b7d474d489ef9b1
#
_entry.id   26dbc2f519490db70b7d474d489ef9b1
#
_cell.length_a   1.000
_cell.length_b   1.000
_cell.length_c   1.000
_cell.angle_alpha   90.00
_cell.angle_beta   90.00
_cell.angle_gamma   90.00
#
_symmetry.space_group_name_H-M   'P 1'
#
loop_
_entity.id
_entity.type
_entity.pdbx_description
1 polymer ?
#
loop_
_entity_poly.entity_id
_entity_poly.type
_entity_poly.pdbx_seq_one_letter_code
_entity_poly.pdbx_strand_id
1 'polypeptide(L)'
;MMNTWKANLEETKKHYIDWWNHKGIVLNMWEHFQEGVKPHADIPAPKPYRDLNQRWFDPKWRAEYLDWYVAHSSLMADMLPVANTQLGPGSLAAILGGVFEGGEDTIWIHPNPNYSDDIVFDPNQSNWLLHKELLRACKQKAKGHYYVGMPDLMEGLDVLAAIKGTDKVLLDTVMQPEVLEHQMQQINDIYFRVFDELYDIIREGDEMAFCYFSSWAPGKMSKLQSDISTMISVDDYRRFVQPFIREQCQKIDYTLYHLDGVGAMHHLDALLEIKELNAIQWTPGVGEPQGGSPKWYDLYKKILAGGKSIMACWVTLDELKPLLDNIGGEGVHIEMDFHNEHEVEQAIKVVDDFKTTRNLHPSDFKDEVDRKVEEIIRITEERYSEPSGFSKPSDNSKLSNANRLLVLDGAMGTMIQQYRLHEDDFRGERFAQHPIDLKGCNDVLALTKPDIIRDIHRKYLDAGADIIETNTFNAQRISMGDYGMQDYCRDINLAAARLARQCADEFSLSDKPRYVVGSIGPTSRTFVSEEEKGKRVEFAAALHTAYAEQIQALADGGVDALLIETIFDVEVARIAIEEAKRVAPQLPIMLSFSVSTPDGHNMLGQNIVEFLKTLPLPQQGGAGGGSPLFSVGINCVADVPQMTPLVCRLAQFGTRVSLYPNAGMPDGNGRYSKIPEKLLADVWPLLENHRLNIIGGCCGTTDAHIRLFAQAIEPVPGVRLSPLKTHPHPLPVSEGSEYFPIKETAEKLSIPFPHREGSEESPLFEAILNGKSDEAAAATKDAIAQGLAPQDLINGQMIRAMGEVGQRFQDGKAFVPQLLMAGRAMKAALELLKPMMAGTTSTSLGKVVIGTVKGDLHDIGKNLVASMLEGCGFEVVNIGIDVSADKFIEAIKENQPDILCMSALLTTTMGYMKEVIDALEKAGIRNQVKVMVGGAPVTQGFADEIGADGYSDNANSAVTVAKQLLKVKR
;
A
#
# COMPACT_ATOMS: atom_id res chain seq x y z
N MET A 1 -46.19 -2.50 12.99
CA MET A 1 -45.16 -3.55 12.81
C MET A 1 -45.21 -3.98 11.36
N MET A 2 -44.08 -4.02 10.70
CA MET A 2 -43.93 -4.52 9.32
C MET A 2 -44.42 -5.97 9.24
N ASN A 3 -45.13 -6.32 8.18
CA ASN A 3 -45.46 -7.70 7.85
C ASN A 3 -44.38 -8.27 6.89
N THR A 4 -43.12 -8.28 7.38
CA THR A 4 -41.95 -8.55 6.56
C THR A 4 -41.85 -9.99 6.09
N TRP A 5 -41.19 -10.20 4.94
CA TRP A 5 -40.83 -11.52 4.41
C TRP A 5 -39.63 -12.15 5.17
N LYS A 6 -38.83 -11.35 5.90
CA LYS A 6 -37.70 -11.81 6.68
C LYS A 6 -38.16 -12.39 8.03
N ALA A 7 -37.98 -13.68 8.25
CA ALA A 7 -38.47 -14.38 9.45
C ALA A 7 -37.73 -13.93 10.74
N ASN A 8 -36.42 -13.66 10.67
CA ASN A 8 -35.60 -13.24 11.81
C ASN A 8 -35.29 -11.73 11.83
N LEU A 9 -36.19 -10.88 11.32
CA LEU A 9 -35.97 -9.44 11.22
C LEU A 9 -35.58 -8.79 12.55
N GLU A 10 -36.22 -9.14 13.66
CA GLU A 10 -35.93 -8.55 14.96
C GLU A 10 -34.52 -8.92 15.49
N GLU A 11 -34.04 -10.13 15.19
CA GLU A 11 -32.68 -10.54 15.48
C GLU A 11 -31.67 -9.77 14.63
N THR A 12 -31.91 -9.67 13.32
CA THR A 12 -31.12 -8.85 12.40
C THR A 12 -31.03 -7.40 12.86
N LYS A 13 -32.15 -6.78 13.21
CA LYS A 13 -32.18 -5.41 13.77
C LYS A 13 -31.31 -5.28 15.02
N LYS A 14 -31.33 -6.29 15.89
CA LYS A 14 -30.49 -6.28 17.08
C LYS A 14 -29.00 -6.34 16.71
N HIS A 15 -28.60 -7.15 15.72
CA HIS A 15 -27.22 -7.17 15.25
C HIS A 15 -26.79 -5.81 14.69
N TYR A 16 -27.64 -5.13 13.92
CA TYR A 16 -27.36 -3.76 13.45
C TYR A 16 -27.27 -2.76 14.59
N ILE A 17 -28.17 -2.81 15.58
CA ILE A 17 -28.11 -1.94 16.77
C ILE A 17 -26.82 -2.18 17.56
N ASP A 18 -26.45 -3.43 17.77
CA ASP A 18 -25.20 -3.78 18.44
C ASP A 18 -24.00 -3.24 17.65
N TRP A 19 -23.97 -3.41 16.32
CA TRP A 19 -22.94 -2.91 15.45
C TRP A 19 -22.80 -1.38 15.48
N TRP A 20 -23.93 -0.65 15.42
CA TRP A 20 -23.93 0.81 15.56
C TRP A 20 -23.39 1.27 16.91
N ASN A 21 -23.48 0.44 17.94
CA ASN A 21 -22.94 0.66 19.28
C ASN A 21 -21.55 0.02 19.47
N HIS A 22 -20.83 -0.25 18.39
CA HIS A 22 -19.49 -0.82 18.39
C HIS A 22 -19.40 -2.21 19.03
N LYS A 23 -20.45 -3.03 18.87
CA LYS A 23 -20.57 -4.38 19.39
C LYS A 23 -21.03 -5.36 18.34
N GLY A 24 -20.71 -6.64 18.56
CA GLY A 24 -21.25 -7.73 17.79
C GLY A 24 -20.89 -7.72 16.31
N ILE A 25 -21.41 -8.71 15.60
CA ILE A 25 -21.15 -8.98 14.18
C ILE A 25 -22.45 -8.90 13.39
N VAL A 26 -22.42 -8.17 12.25
CA VAL A 26 -23.41 -8.24 11.19
C VAL A 26 -22.82 -9.03 10.04
N LEU A 27 -23.57 -10.01 9.52
CA LEU A 27 -23.22 -10.84 8.36
C LEU A 27 -24.22 -10.62 7.25
N ASN A 28 -23.82 -9.91 6.21
CA ASN A 28 -24.70 -9.40 5.17
C ASN A 28 -24.17 -9.69 3.75
N MET A 29 -25.01 -9.43 2.76
CA MET A 29 -24.70 -9.39 1.34
C MET A 29 -25.40 -8.20 0.72
N TRP A 30 -24.70 -7.45 -0.15
CA TRP A 30 -25.29 -6.26 -0.76
C TRP A 30 -26.32 -6.60 -1.83
N GLU A 31 -25.94 -7.37 -2.84
CA GLU A 31 -26.82 -7.83 -3.91
C GLU A 31 -27.20 -9.30 -3.68
N HIS A 32 -28.39 -9.52 -3.15
CA HIS A 32 -28.82 -10.83 -2.71
C HIS A 32 -29.01 -11.80 -3.89
N PHE A 33 -28.49 -13.02 -3.78
CA PHE A 33 -28.69 -14.06 -4.77
C PHE A 33 -30.15 -14.55 -4.82
N GLN A 34 -30.56 -15.03 -5.99
CA GLN A 34 -31.92 -15.52 -6.25
C GLN A 34 -31.95 -17.01 -6.64
N GLU A 35 -30.85 -17.55 -7.14
CA GLU A 35 -30.76 -18.93 -7.60
C GLU A 35 -31.01 -19.91 -6.46
N GLY A 36 -31.96 -20.84 -6.64
CA GLY A 36 -32.34 -21.81 -5.64
C GLY A 36 -33.25 -21.30 -4.52
N VAL A 37 -33.51 -19.99 -4.45
CA VAL A 37 -34.33 -19.38 -3.40
C VAL A 37 -35.82 -19.61 -3.68
N LYS A 38 -36.55 -20.08 -2.65
CA LYS A 38 -38.00 -20.16 -2.72
C LYS A 38 -38.58 -18.75 -2.59
N PRO A 39 -39.40 -18.30 -3.58
CA PRO A 39 -40.00 -16.95 -3.50
C PRO A 39 -40.82 -16.73 -2.24
N HIS A 40 -40.67 -15.54 -1.64
CA HIS A 40 -41.44 -15.10 -0.47
C HIS A 40 -42.90 -14.78 -0.82
N ALA A 41 -43.14 -14.39 -2.09
CA ALA A 41 -44.47 -14.14 -2.63
C ALA A 41 -44.54 -14.47 -4.13
N ASP A 42 -45.72 -14.79 -4.61
CA ASP A 42 -45.98 -15.07 -6.04
C ASP A 42 -46.12 -13.75 -6.82
N ILE A 43 -44.99 -13.11 -7.06
CA ILE A 43 -44.87 -11.85 -7.81
C ILE A 43 -44.25 -12.17 -9.16
N PRO A 44 -45.00 -11.93 -10.29
CA PRO A 44 -44.42 -12.22 -11.60
C PRO A 44 -43.30 -11.24 -11.97
N ALA A 45 -42.27 -11.74 -12.67
CA ALA A 45 -41.24 -10.90 -13.24
C ALA A 45 -41.85 -9.83 -14.16
N PRO A 46 -41.38 -8.58 -14.10
CA PRO A 46 -41.83 -7.55 -15.04
C PRO A 46 -41.42 -7.91 -16.47
N LYS A 47 -42.08 -7.31 -17.45
CA LYS A 47 -41.62 -7.45 -18.83
C LYS A 47 -40.22 -6.86 -18.98
N PRO A 48 -39.38 -7.45 -19.85
CA PRO A 48 -38.09 -6.86 -20.15
C PRO A 48 -38.22 -5.38 -20.50
N TYR A 49 -37.30 -4.56 -20.05
CA TYR A 49 -37.24 -3.15 -20.40
C TYR A 49 -37.00 -2.97 -21.90
N ARG A 50 -37.59 -1.94 -22.47
CA ARG A 50 -37.52 -1.61 -23.89
C ARG A 50 -36.18 -0.96 -24.28
N ASP A 51 -35.65 -0.13 -23.40
CA ASP A 51 -34.43 0.66 -23.55
C ASP A 51 -33.86 1.06 -22.17
N LEU A 52 -32.67 1.61 -22.12
CA LEU A 52 -31.99 2.03 -20.88
C LEU A 52 -32.78 3.16 -20.16
N ASN A 53 -33.49 4.00 -20.88
CA ASN A 53 -34.34 5.03 -20.26
C ASN A 53 -35.47 4.39 -19.45
N GLN A 54 -36.13 3.36 -19.96
CA GLN A 54 -37.12 2.62 -19.19
C GLN A 54 -36.51 1.87 -18.02
N ARG A 55 -35.36 1.23 -18.24
CA ARG A 55 -34.63 0.53 -17.17
C ARG A 55 -34.36 1.43 -15.97
N TRP A 56 -33.86 2.63 -16.23
CA TRP A 56 -33.38 3.52 -15.18
C TRP A 56 -34.38 4.58 -14.72
N PHE A 57 -35.15 5.16 -15.64
CA PHE A 57 -35.91 6.37 -15.39
C PHE A 57 -37.46 6.20 -15.48
N ASP A 58 -37.95 4.93 -15.58
CA ASP A 58 -39.39 4.64 -15.48
C ASP A 58 -39.71 4.17 -14.05
N PRO A 59 -40.30 5.02 -13.17
CA PRO A 59 -40.57 4.66 -11.78
C PRO A 59 -41.48 3.46 -11.64
N LYS A 60 -42.44 3.26 -12.57
CA LYS A 60 -43.36 2.15 -12.52
C LYS A 60 -42.68 0.84 -12.84
N TRP A 61 -41.90 0.80 -13.90
CA TRP A 61 -41.15 -0.41 -14.29
C TRP A 61 -40.14 -0.77 -13.21
N ARG A 62 -39.40 0.18 -12.69
CA ARG A 62 -38.43 -0.04 -11.62
C ARG A 62 -39.10 -0.56 -10.34
N ALA A 63 -40.21 0.02 -9.92
CA ALA A 63 -40.93 -0.46 -8.74
C ALA A 63 -41.49 -1.88 -8.94
N GLU A 64 -41.91 -2.27 -10.16
CA GLU A 64 -42.33 -3.63 -10.48
C GLU A 64 -41.11 -4.60 -10.44
N TYR A 65 -39.98 -4.18 -10.97
CA TYR A 65 -38.75 -4.98 -10.94
C TYR A 65 -38.23 -5.18 -9.52
N LEU A 66 -38.15 -4.12 -8.72
CA LEU A 66 -37.64 -4.19 -7.35
C LEU A 66 -38.59 -5.00 -6.43
N ASP A 67 -39.90 -4.92 -6.62
CA ASP A 67 -40.86 -5.75 -5.92
C ASP A 67 -40.64 -7.25 -6.21
N TRP A 68 -40.46 -7.58 -7.49
CA TRP A 68 -40.14 -8.92 -7.93
C TRP A 68 -38.75 -9.39 -7.40
N TYR A 69 -37.76 -8.54 -7.51
CA TYR A 69 -36.39 -8.83 -7.09
C TYR A 69 -36.33 -9.21 -5.60
N VAL A 70 -36.87 -8.34 -4.72
CA VAL A 70 -36.84 -8.61 -3.27
C VAL A 70 -37.66 -9.85 -2.91
N ALA A 71 -38.79 -10.08 -3.59
CA ALA A 71 -39.61 -11.27 -3.34
C ALA A 71 -38.91 -12.58 -3.68
N HIS A 72 -37.91 -12.58 -4.57
CA HIS A 72 -37.19 -13.76 -5.03
C HIS A 72 -35.76 -13.85 -4.48
N SER A 73 -35.33 -12.89 -3.66
CA SER A 73 -33.97 -12.82 -3.10
C SER A 73 -33.85 -13.60 -1.80
N SER A 74 -32.63 -14.10 -1.52
CA SER A 74 -32.31 -14.67 -0.21
C SER A 74 -32.38 -13.62 0.89
N LEU A 75 -32.90 -14.01 2.06
CA LEU A 75 -32.99 -13.17 3.25
C LEU A 75 -32.41 -13.89 4.48
N MET A 76 -31.41 -14.75 4.25
CA MET A 76 -30.70 -15.47 5.33
C MET A 76 -29.76 -14.52 6.08
N ALA A 77 -29.13 -15.01 7.14
CA ALA A 77 -28.26 -14.23 8.01
C ALA A 77 -28.84 -12.85 8.33
N ASP A 78 -28.07 -11.77 8.13
CA ASP A 78 -28.55 -10.39 8.34
C ASP A 78 -28.95 -9.68 7.04
N MET A 79 -29.12 -10.43 5.92
CA MET A 79 -29.62 -9.88 4.65
C MET A 79 -31.01 -9.29 4.81
N LEU A 80 -31.12 -7.98 4.60
CA LEU A 80 -32.36 -7.24 4.78
C LEU A 80 -33.17 -7.16 3.46
N PRO A 81 -34.51 -7.28 3.52
CA PRO A 81 -35.34 -7.05 2.35
C PRO A 81 -35.40 -5.56 2.02
N VAL A 82 -34.49 -5.10 1.16
CA VAL A 82 -34.37 -3.70 0.76
C VAL A 82 -34.53 -3.54 -0.74
N ALA A 83 -35.43 -2.68 -1.19
CA ALA A 83 -35.51 -2.28 -2.59
C ALA A 83 -34.40 -1.26 -2.89
N ASN A 84 -33.49 -1.61 -3.81
CA ASN A 84 -32.41 -0.73 -4.25
C ASN A 84 -32.93 0.33 -5.24
N THR A 85 -33.26 1.52 -4.71
CA THR A 85 -33.84 2.63 -5.47
C THR A 85 -32.81 3.55 -6.11
N GLN A 86 -31.54 3.21 -6.04
CA GLN A 86 -30.43 4.03 -6.52
C GLN A 86 -30.58 4.37 -8.02
N LEU A 87 -30.35 5.64 -8.34
CA LEU A 87 -30.23 6.17 -9.71
C LEU A 87 -28.77 6.57 -9.99
N GLY A 88 -27.85 5.61 -9.81
CA GLY A 88 -26.41 5.84 -9.87
C GLY A 88 -25.86 6.56 -8.64
N PRO A 89 -24.53 6.57 -8.44
CA PRO A 89 -23.90 7.40 -7.44
C PRO A 89 -24.10 8.88 -7.79
N GLY A 90 -24.34 9.74 -6.78
CA GLY A 90 -24.43 11.17 -6.99
C GLY A 90 -25.81 11.69 -7.38
N SER A 91 -26.87 11.08 -6.86
CA SER A 91 -28.25 11.56 -7.07
C SER A 91 -28.42 13.06 -6.78
N LEU A 92 -27.72 13.61 -5.75
CA LEU A 92 -27.82 15.03 -5.43
C LEU A 92 -27.24 15.92 -6.55
N ALA A 93 -26.16 15.52 -7.20
CA ALA A 93 -25.60 16.26 -8.33
C ALA A 93 -26.58 16.36 -9.49
N ALA A 94 -27.31 15.28 -9.79
CA ALA A 94 -28.35 15.29 -10.81
C ALA A 94 -29.56 16.15 -10.42
N ILE A 95 -29.96 16.14 -9.15
CA ILE A 95 -31.02 17.01 -8.60
C ILE A 95 -30.61 18.48 -8.70
N LEU A 96 -29.32 18.80 -8.62
CA LEU A 96 -28.77 20.15 -8.72
C LEU A 96 -28.40 20.56 -10.17
N GLY A 97 -28.73 19.73 -11.14
CA GLY A 97 -28.62 20.10 -12.56
C GLY A 97 -27.57 19.34 -13.36
N GLY A 98 -26.91 18.35 -12.80
CA GLY A 98 -26.10 17.39 -13.55
C GLY A 98 -26.95 16.63 -14.58
N VAL A 99 -26.32 16.20 -15.66
CA VAL A 99 -26.99 15.53 -16.75
C VAL A 99 -26.87 14.02 -16.60
N PHE A 100 -27.99 13.31 -16.45
CA PHE A 100 -28.06 11.87 -16.40
C PHE A 100 -27.85 11.22 -17.77
N GLU A 101 -27.00 10.19 -17.80
CA GLU A 101 -26.88 9.25 -18.91
C GLU A 101 -26.92 7.80 -18.37
N GLY A 102 -27.93 7.03 -18.85
CA GLY A 102 -28.05 5.62 -18.44
C GLY A 102 -27.13 4.72 -19.25
N GLY A 103 -26.20 4.07 -18.55
CA GLY A 103 -25.38 2.98 -19.06
C GLY A 103 -26.01 1.60 -18.85
N GLU A 104 -25.34 0.54 -19.29
CA GLU A 104 -25.85 -0.83 -19.08
C GLU A 104 -25.80 -1.24 -17.60
N ASP A 105 -24.74 -0.88 -16.87
CA ASP A 105 -24.55 -1.31 -15.49
C ASP A 105 -24.76 -0.20 -14.45
N THR A 106 -24.66 1.07 -14.87
CA THR A 106 -24.80 2.22 -13.97
C THR A 106 -25.36 3.45 -14.70
N ILE A 107 -25.58 4.52 -13.96
CA ILE A 107 -25.95 5.84 -14.49
C ILE A 107 -24.75 6.77 -14.31
N TRP A 108 -24.45 7.52 -15.36
CA TRP A 108 -23.41 8.55 -15.35
C TRP A 108 -24.02 9.93 -15.16
N ILE A 109 -23.28 10.81 -14.50
CA ILE A 109 -23.65 12.19 -14.31
C ILE A 109 -22.56 13.06 -14.93
N HIS A 110 -22.94 13.80 -15.95
CA HIS A 110 -22.03 14.68 -16.69
C HIS A 110 -22.11 16.12 -16.18
N PRO A 111 -21.00 16.86 -16.23
CA PRO A 111 -21.00 18.28 -15.89
C PRO A 111 -22.00 19.07 -16.71
N ASN A 112 -22.67 20.01 -16.05
CA ASN A 112 -23.58 20.95 -16.72
C ASN A 112 -22.75 22.12 -17.30
N PRO A 113 -22.69 22.32 -18.62
CA PRO A 113 -21.93 23.41 -19.21
C PRO A 113 -22.44 24.80 -18.80
N ASN A 114 -23.68 24.87 -18.31
CA ASN A 114 -24.33 26.10 -17.87
C ASN A 114 -24.50 26.16 -16.35
N TYR A 115 -23.63 25.46 -15.58
CA TYR A 115 -23.71 25.53 -14.12
C TYR A 115 -23.54 26.97 -13.62
N SER A 116 -24.19 27.28 -12.49
CA SER A 116 -24.03 28.56 -11.79
C SER A 116 -23.07 28.39 -10.61
N ASP A 117 -22.26 29.42 -10.33
CA ASP A 117 -21.45 29.49 -9.12
C ASP A 117 -22.32 29.56 -7.85
N ASP A 118 -23.54 30.01 -7.98
CA ASP A 118 -24.53 29.99 -6.89
C ASP A 118 -25.41 28.74 -7.02
N ILE A 119 -25.28 27.82 -6.07
CA ILE A 119 -25.97 26.53 -6.09
C ILE A 119 -27.37 26.67 -5.51
N VAL A 120 -28.36 26.51 -6.35
CA VAL A 120 -29.78 26.72 -5.98
C VAL A 120 -30.60 25.46 -6.20
N PHE A 121 -31.39 25.08 -5.20
CA PHE A 121 -32.34 23.97 -5.31
C PHE A 121 -33.66 24.40 -5.96
N ASP A 122 -34.01 23.78 -7.10
CA ASP A 122 -35.32 23.95 -7.73
C ASP A 122 -36.23 22.76 -7.36
N PRO A 123 -37.33 22.99 -6.60
CA PRO A 123 -38.25 21.93 -6.22
C PRO A 123 -39.05 21.36 -7.41
N ASN A 124 -38.97 21.96 -8.59
CA ASN A 124 -39.64 21.51 -9.81
C ASN A 124 -38.69 20.82 -10.79
N GLN A 125 -37.44 20.67 -10.41
CA GLN A 125 -36.42 20.02 -11.22
C GLN A 125 -36.82 18.56 -11.52
N SER A 126 -36.71 18.13 -12.77
CA SER A 126 -37.24 16.84 -13.26
C SER A 126 -36.63 15.64 -12.54
N ASN A 127 -35.32 15.65 -12.26
CA ASN A 127 -34.65 14.54 -11.56
C ASN A 127 -35.11 14.47 -10.10
N TRP A 128 -35.34 15.60 -9.44
CA TRP A 128 -35.93 15.64 -8.12
C TRP A 128 -37.32 15.01 -8.06
N LEU A 129 -38.17 15.35 -9.02
CA LEU A 129 -39.51 14.78 -9.11
C LEU A 129 -39.47 13.29 -9.41
N LEU A 130 -38.55 12.85 -10.27
CA LEU A 130 -38.29 11.43 -10.59
C LEU A 130 -37.94 10.62 -9.34
N HIS A 131 -37.02 11.09 -8.53
CA HIS A 131 -36.64 10.41 -7.28
C HIS A 131 -37.83 10.20 -6.36
N LYS A 132 -38.63 11.26 -6.14
CA LYS A 132 -39.80 11.17 -5.27
C LYS A 132 -40.89 10.24 -5.87
N GLU A 133 -41.05 10.22 -7.17
CA GLU A 133 -42.02 9.35 -7.84
C GLU A 133 -41.60 7.88 -7.72
N LEU A 134 -40.31 7.56 -7.94
CA LEU A 134 -39.76 6.22 -7.78
C LEU A 134 -39.97 5.71 -6.37
N LEU A 135 -39.53 6.47 -5.35
CA LEU A 135 -39.66 6.07 -3.94
C LEU A 135 -41.12 5.84 -3.54
N ARG A 136 -42.05 6.70 -3.99
CA ARG A 136 -43.49 6.50 -3.72
C ARG A 136 -44.04 5.26 -4.41
N ALA A 137 -43.63 4.99 -5.65
CA ALA A 137 -44.04 3.81 -6.39
C ALA A 137 -43.52 2.51 -5.69
N CYS A 138 -42.25 2.50 -5.25
CA CYS A 138 -41.69 1.39 -4.47
C CYS A 138 -42.44 1.23 -3.13
N LYS A 139 -42.73 2.32 -2.42
CA LYS A 139 -43.44 2.28 -1.12
C LYS A 139 -44.85 1.71 -1.27
N GLN A 140 -45.56 2.01 -2.35
CA GLN A 140 -46.86 1.44 -2.67
C GLN A 140 -46.79 -0.08 -2.92
N LYS A 141 -45.72 -0.55 -3.53
CA LYS A 141 -45.48 -1.99 -3.80
C LYS A 141 -45.06 -2.72 -2.50
N ALA A 142 -44.19 -2.15 -1.72
CA ALA A 142 -43.61 -2.75 -0.52
C ALA A 142 -44.67 -3.19 0.51
N LYS A 143 -45.69 -2.41 0.76
CA LYS A 143 -46.81 -2.71 1.69
C LYS A 143 -46.35 -3.20 3.06
N GLY A 144 -45.17 -2.80 3.50
CA GLY A 144 -44.55 -3.26 4.76
C GLY A 144 -43.90 -4.65 4.71
N HIS A 145 -43.72 -5.25 3.52
CA HIS A 145 -43.00 -6.54 3.37
C HIS A 145 -41.50 -6.35 3.30
N TYR A 146 -41.06 -5.22 2.81
CA TYR A 146 -39.64 -4.86 2.66
C TYR A 146 -39.45 -3.34 2.81
N TYR A 147 -38.21 -2.93 3.05
CA TYR A 147 -37.82 -1.53 3.10
C TYR A 147 -37.62 -0.95 1.69
N VAL A 148 -37.95 0.31 1.55
CA VAL A 148 -37.53 1.11 0.39
C VAL A 148 -36.23 1.79 0.79
N GLY A 149 -35.13 1.46 0.13
CA GLY A 149 -33.82 2.01 0.46
C GLY A 149 -33.69 3.49 0.13
N MET A 150 -33.03 4.28 0.97
CA MET A 150 -32.60 5.64 0.66
C MET A 150 -31.60 5.61 -0.50
N PRO A 151 -31.79 6.36 -1.59
CA PRO A 151 -30.80 6.46 -2.65
C PRO A 151 -29.53 7.16 -2.15
N ASP A 152 -28.40 6.83 -2.78
CA ASP A 152 -27.13 7.49 -2.50
C ASP A 152 -27.13 8.91 -3.05
N LEU A 153 -27.04 9.88 -2.17
CA LEU A 153 -27.05 11.29 -2.55
C LEU A 153 -25.67 11.81 -2.94
N MET A 154 -24.62 11.25 -2.37
CA MET A 154 -23.27 11.82 -2.33
C MET A 154 -23.25 13.24 -1.75
N GLU A 155 -22.13 13.80 -1.42
CA GLU A 155 -21.99 15.10 -0.79
C GLU A 155 -20.89 15.96 -1.41
N GLY A 156 -20.95 17.23 -1.05
CA GLY A 156 -19.85 18.17 -1.05
C GLY A 156 -19.05 18.25 -2.36
N LEU A 157 -17.77 17.91 -2.25
CA LEU A 157 -16.84 18.01 -3.39
C LEU A 157 -17.19 17.09 -4.55
N ASP A 158 -17.71 15.90 -4.28
CA ASP A 158 -18.09 14.96 -5.34
C ASP A 158 -19.30 15.47 -6.14
N VAL A 159 -20.25 16.12 -5.47
CA VAL A 159 -21.37 16.80 -6.14
C VAL A 159 -20.89 17.94 -7.00
N LEU A 160 -19.95 18.77 -6.51
CA LEU A 160 -19.36 19.85 -7.29
C LEU A 160 -18.57 19.30 -8.48
N ALA A 161 -17.80 18.23 -8.29
CA ALA A 161 -17.05 17.60 -9.37
C ALA A 161 -17.98 17.07 -10.47
N ALA A 162 -19.09 16.45 -10.08
CA ALA A 162 -20.08 15.95 -11.02
C ALA A 162 -20.81 17.07 -11.79
N ILE A 163 -21.04 18.25 -11.19
CA ILE A 163 -21.74 19.37 -11.84
C ILE A 163 -20.78 20.24 -12.66
N LYS A 164 -19.60 20.51 -12.14
CA LYS A 164 -18.67 21.56 -12.59
C LYS A 164 -17.45 21.02 -13.33
N GLY A 165 -17.12 19.75 -13.09
CA GLY A 165 -15.93 19.06 -13.56
C GLY A 165 -14.82 19.02 -12.52
N THR A 166 -14.20 17.86 -12.36
CA THR A 166 -13.18 17.55 -11.35
C THR A 166 -11.99 18.52 -11.39
N ASP A 167 -11.44 18.79 -12.58
CA ASP A 167 -10.29 19.68 -12.74
C ASP A 167 -10.57 21.10 -12.21
N LYS A 168 -11.78 21.60 -12.43
CA LYS A 168 -12.17 22.93 -11.94
C LYS A 168 -12.26 22.96 -10.42
N VAL A 169 -12.89 21.96 -9.82
CA VAL A 169 -13.02 21.85 -8.36
C VAL A 169 -11.64 21.76 -7.71
N LEU A 170 -10.74 20.96 -8.25
CA LEU A 170 -9.36 20.83 -7.75
C LEU A 170 -8.58 22.15 -7.88
N LEU A 171 -8.76 22.90 -8.96
CA LEU A 171 -8.13 24.21 -9.10
C LEU A 171 -8.73 25.23 -8.12
N ASP A 172 -10.02 25.15 -7.83
CA ASP A 172 -10.70 26.11 -6.93
C ASP A 172 -10.24 25.94 -5.47
N THR A 173 -9.74 24.78 -5.05
CA THR A 173 -9.11 24.63 -3.73
C THR A 173 -7.96 25.64 -3.51
N VAL A 174 -7.28 26.02 -4.58
CA VAL A 174 -6.13 26.95 -4.54
C VAL A 174 -6.51 28.34 -5.05
N MET A 175 -7.30 28.43 -6.13
CA MET A 175 -7.56 29.69 -6.81
C MET A 175 -8.76 30.48 -6.24
N GLN A 176 -9.78 29.79 -5.75
CA GLN A 176 -11.03 30.39 -5.27
C GLN A 176 -11.55 29.68 -4.01
N PRO A 177 -10.71 29.51 -2.98
CA PRO A 177 -11.07 28.69 -1.81
C PRO A 177 -12.32 29.19 -1.09
N GLU A 178 -12.57 30.51 -1.02
CA GLU A 178 -13.76 31.06 -0.36
C GLU A 178 -15.05 30.78 -1.18
N VAL A 179 -14.96 30.80 -2.52
CA VAL A 179 -16.09 30.44 -3.39
C VAL A 179 -16.40 28.97 -3.22
N LEU A 180 -15.36 28.12 -3.17
CA LEU A 180 -15.51 26.69 -2.96
C LEU A 180 -16.18 26.40 -1.60
N GLU A 181 -15.73 27.01 -0.51
CA GLU A 181 -16.34 26.87 0.82
C GLU A 181 -17.81 27.29 0.82
N HIS A 182 -18.13 28.38 0.13
CA HIS A 182 -19.50 28.86 0.01
C HIS A 182 -20.39 27.84 -0.75
N GLN A 183 -19.91 27.33 -1.88
CA GLN A 183 -20.61 26.29 -2.65
C GLN A 183 -20.81 25.01 -1.85
N MET A 184 -19.80 24.58 -1.09
CA MET A 184 -19.89 23.44 -0.18
C MET A 184 -20.98 23.63 0.87
N GLN A 185 -21.08 24.81 1.46
CA GLN A 185 -22.14 25.11 2.45
C GLN A 185 -23.52 25.07 1.79
N GLN A 186 -23.69 25.65 0.60
CA GLN A 186 -24.96 25.60 -0.12
C GLN A 186 -25.40 24.17 -0.41
N ILE A 187 -24.49 23.32 -0.87
CA ILE A 187 -24.77 21.90 -1.14
C ILE A 187 -25.15 21.17 0.15
N ASN A 188 -24.43 21.42 1.24
CA ASN A 188 -24.72 20.77 2.52
C ASN A 188 -26.08 21.17 3.09
N ASP A 189 -26.50 22.45 2.96
CA ASP A 189 -27.83 22.90 3.36
C ASP A 189 -28.94 22.26 2.50
N ILE A 190 -28.70 22.11 1.21
CA ILE A 190 -29.63 21.45 0.27
C ILE A 190 -29.69 19.95 0.56
N TYR A 191 -28.55 19.32 0.88
CA TYR A 191 -28.45 17.92 1.24
C TYR A 191 -29.43 17.56 2.35
N PHE A 192 -29.45 18.30 3.46
CA PHE A 192 -30.36 18.02 4.57
C PHE A 192 -31.83 18.17 4.17
N ARG A 193 -32.15 19.17 3.36
CA ARG A 193 -33.52 19.35 2.86
C ARG A 193 -33.94 18.17 1.97
N VAL A 194 -33.10 17.77 1.05
CA VAL A 194 -33.37 16.64 0.12
C VAL A 194 -33.49 15.34 0.92
N PHE A 195 -32.56 15.11 1.82
CA PHE A 195 -32.54 13.94 2.68
C PHE A 195 -33.82 13.82 3.50
N ASP A 196 -34.24 14.88 4.18
CA ASP A 196 -35.44 14.88 5.02
C ASP A 196 -36.71 14.60 4.22
N GLU A 197 -36.86 15.22 3.04
CA GLU A 197 -38.03 14.97 2.17
C GLU A 197 -38.07 13.52 1.65
N LEU A 198 -36.91 12.90 1.33
CA LEU A 198 -36.86 11.50 0.90
C LEU A 198 -37.08 10.54 2.08
N TYR A 199 -36.49 10.83 3.25
CA TYR A 199 -36.69 10.06 4.47
C TYR A 199 -38.15 9.97 4.86
N ASP A 200 -38.89 11.05 4.80
CA ASP A 200 -40.32 11.07 5.08
C ASP A 200 -41.16 10.20 4.10
N ILE A 201 -40.68 9.95 2.90
CA ILE A 201 -41.31 9.03 1.95
C ILE A 201 -41.05 7.57 2.31
N ILE A 202 -39.83 7.23 2.69
CA ILE A 202 -39.37 5.82 2.78
C ILE A 202 -39.52 5.23 4.18
N ARG A 203 -39.44 6.02 5.23
CA ARG A 203 -39.35 5.54 6.62
C ARG A 203 -40.50 4.60 7.01
N GLU A 204 -40.18 3.65 7.90
CA GLU A 204 -41.15 2.78 8.58
C GLU A 204 -41.14 3.08 10.08
N GLY A 205 -42.09 3.93 10.54
CA GLY A 205 -41.94 4.55 11.86
C GLY A 205 -40.81 5.56 11.87
N ASP A 206 -39.81 5.36 12.71
CA ASP A 206 -38.58 6.19 12.73
C ASP A 206 -37.38 5.48 12.09
N GLU A 207 -37.52 4.21 11.74
CA GLU A 207 -36.48 3.41 11.13
C GLU A 207 -36.42 3.52 9.61
N MET A 208 -35.22 3.30 9.03
CA MET A 208 -35.02 3.29 7.60
C MET A 208 -33.97 2.27 7.17
N ALA A 209 -33.94 2.00 5.85
CA ALA A 209 -32.85 1.30 5.20
C ALA A 209 -32.18 2.18 4.13
N PHE A 210 -30.91 1.93 3.91
CA PHE A 210 -30.11 2.55 2.86
C PHE A 210 -29.89 1.56 1.71
N CYS A 211 -30.03 1.99 0.46
CA CYS A 211 -29.96 1.09 -0.68
C CYS A 211 -28.53 0.55 -0.93
N TYR A 212 -27.53 1.34 -0.61
CA TYR A 212 -26.13 0.96 -0.75
C TYR A 212 -25.76 0.04 0.44
N PHE A 213 -25.16 -1.09 0.19
CA PHE A 213 -24.84 -2.15 1.18
C PHE A 213 -26.08 -2.72 1.91
N SER A 214 -27.28 -2.47 1.43
CA SER A 214 -28.54 -2.94 2.07
C SER A 214 -28.55 -2.79 3.59
N SER A 215 -28.04 -1.65 4.09
CA SER A 215 -27.89 -1.37 5.53
C SER A 215 -29.18 -0.81 6.14
N TRP A 216 -29.30 -0.91 7.48
CA TRP A 216 -30.47 -0.46 8.24
C TRP A 216 -30.06 0.28 9.53
N ALA A 217 -30.93 1.22 9.95
CA ALA A 217 -30.81 1.88 11.23
C ALA A 217 -32.17 2.17 11.88
N PRO A 218 -32.22 2.27 13.23
CA PRO A 218 -33.45 2.59 13.94
C PRO A 218 -33.81 4.10 13.91
N GLY A 219 -33.09 4.89 13.16
CA GLY A 219 -33.26 6.33 12.95
C GLY A 219 -32.79 6.74 11.56
N LYS A 220 -32.51 8.02 11.36
CA LYS A 220 -31.93 8.55 10.12
C LYS A 220 -30.52 7.99 9.92
N MET A 221 -30.26 7.45 8.74
CA MET A 221 -28.97 6.87 8.37
C MET A 221 -28.49 7.42 7.02
N SER A 222 -27.21 7.71 6.91
CA SER A 222 -26.58 8.03 5.65
C SER A 222 -25.20 7.40 5.48
N LYS A 223 -24.88 7.07 4.22
CA LYS A 223 -23.52 6.79 3.78
C LYS A 223 -22.89 8.11 3.32
N LEU A 224 -21.75 8.45 3.86
CA LEU A 224 -20.98 9.64 3.57
C LEU A 224 -19.72 9.27 2.78
N GLN A 225 -19.24 10.12 1.88
CA GLN A 225 -18.01 9.89 1.11
C GLN A 225 -17.40 11.19 0.59
N SER A 226 -16.19 11.10 0.05
CA SER A 226 -15.57 12.13 -0.79
C SER A 226 -14.47 11.49 -1.63
N ASP A 227 -14.82 10.98 -2.82
CA ASP A 227 -13.89 10.24 -3.69
C ASP A 227 -12.82 11.15 -4.29
N ILE A 228 -13.21 12.38 -4.66
CA ILE A 228 -12.28 13.40 -5.16
C ILE A 228 -11.21 13.78 -4.11
N SER A 229 -11.47 13.53 -2.84
CA SER A 229 -10.52 13.84 -1.76
C SER A 229 -9.21 13.06 -1.87
N THR A 230 -9.19 11.93 -2.57
CA THR A 230 -7.96 11.19 -2.87
C THR A 230 -6.89 12.02 -3.56
N MET A 231 -7.28 13.16 -4.17
CA MET A 231 -6.41 14.03 -4.98
C MET A 231 -6.00 15.32 -4.26
N ILE A 232 -6.46 15.55 -3.03
CA ILE A 232 -6.13 16.73 -2.24
C ILE A 232 -5.35 16.37 -0.97
N SER A 233 -4.69 17.36 -0.38
CA SER A 233 -3.94 17.18 0.87
C SER A 233 -4.86 16.95 2.07
N VAL A 234 -4.30 16.41 3.17
CA VAL A 234 -5.05 16.27 4.44
C VAL A 234 -5.50 17.63 4.98
N ASP A 235 -4.73 18.69 4.76
CA ASP A 235 -5.07 20.04 5.19
C ASP A 235 -6.25 20.59 4.37
N ASP A 236 -6.25 20.35 3.04
CA ASP A 236 -7.40 20.70 2.19
C ASP A 236 -8.64 19.89 2.57
N TYR A 237 -8.47 18.59 2.87
CA TYR A 237 -9.56 17.75 3.38
C TYR A 237 -10.15 18.32 4.68
N ARG A 238 -9.32 18.70 5.64
CA ARG A 238 -9.76 19.34 6.90
C ARG A 238 -10.45 20.67 6.68
N ARG A 239 -10.10 21.39 5.62
CA ARG A 239 -10.70 22.66 5.26
C ARG A 239 -12.02 22.52 4.50
N PHE A 240 -12.03 21.71 3.43
CA PHE A 240 -13.12 21.70 2.47
C PHE A 240 -14.10 20.52 2.62
N VAL A 241 -13.71 19.43 3.33
CA VAL A 241 -14.54 18.23 3.43
C VAL A 241 -14.95 17.94 4.88
N GLN A 242 -13.99 17.81 5.79
CA GLN A 242 -14.23 17.37 7.17
C GLN A 242 -15.30 18.20 7.92
N PRO A 243 -15.39 19.54 7.77
CA PRO A 243 -16.43 20.32 8.48
C PRO A 243 -17.86 19.92 8.09
N PHE A 244 -18.07 19.65 6.82
CA PHE A 244 -19.39 19.27 6.28
C PHE A 244 -19.76 17.84 6.67
N ILE A 245 -18.82 16.89 6.57
CA ILE A 245 -19.01 15.52 7.09
C ILE A 245 -19.33 15.54 8.57
N ARG A 246 -18.63 16.35 9.36
CA ARG A 246 -18.94 16.50 10.80
C ARG A 246 -20.34 17.04 11.04
N GLU A 247 -20.78 18.05 10.29
CA GLU A 247 -22.14 18.59 10.41
C GLU A 247 -23.20 17.54 10.05
N GLN A 248 -22.94 16.72 9.01
CA GLN A 248 -23.82 15.62 8.63
C GLN A 248 -23.89 14.57 9.75
N CYS A 249 -22.76 14.19 10.35
CA CYS A 249 -22.72 13.27 11.48
C CYS A 249 -23.45 13.82 12.74
N GLN A 250 -23.56 15.13 12.89
CA GLN A 250 -24.30 15.76 14.01
C GLN A 250 -25.81 15.80 13.80
N LYS A 251 -26.27 15.80 12.57
CA LYS A 251 -27.70 15.93 12.21
C LYS A 251 -28.38 14.62 11.81
N ILE A 252 -27.59 13.61 11.49
CA ILE A 252 -28.04 12.26 11.09
C ILE A 252 -27.64 11.30 12.22
N ASP A 253 -28.59 10.46 12.64
CA ASP A 253 -28.42 9.62 13.84
C ASP A 253 -27.34 8.53 13.67
N TYR A 254 -27.21 7.99 12.44
CA TYR A 254 -26.29 6.89 12.12
C TYR A 254 -25.56 7.19 10.82
N THR A 255 -24.24 7.24 10.87
CA THR A 255 -23.41 7.59 9.71
C THR A 255 -22.33 6.55 9.44
N LEU A 256 -22.22 6.16 8.17
CA LEU A 256 -21.23 5.24 7.64
C LEU A 256 -20.38 5.98 6.60
N TYR A 257 -19.10 6.17 6.85
CA TYR A 257 -18.22 6.79 5.85
C TYR A 257 -17.66 5.74 4.90
N HIS A 258 -17.87 5.93 3.61
CA HIS A 258 -17.28 5.13 2.53
C HIS A 258 -15.86 5.60 2.26
N LEU A 259 -14.88 4.82 2.68
CA LEU A 259 -13.46 5.07 2.44
C LEU A 259 -13.03 4.24 1.23
N ASP A 260 -12.87 4.88 0.07
CA ASP A 260 -12.63 4.20 -1.20
C ASP A 260 -11.18 4.31 -1.67
N GLY A 261 -10.55 3.16 -1.80
CA GLY A 261 -9.20 2.99 -2.33
C GLY A 261 -8.06 3.44 -1.40
N VAL A 262 -6.90 2.88 -1.65
CA VAL A 262 -5.68 3.18 -0.87
C VAL A 262 -5.28 4.67 -0.91
N GLY A 263 -5.69 5.38 -1.97
CA GLY A 263 -5.47 6.82 -2.10
C GLY A 263 -6.21 7.66 -1.05
N ALA A 264 -7.32 7.15 -0.48
CA ALA A 264 -8.07 7.86 0.56
C ALA A 264 -7.56 7.60 1.99
N MET A 265 -6.67 6.62 2.19
CA MET A 265 -6.21 6.21 3.52
C MET A 265 -5.47 7.33 4.28
N HIS A 266 -4.86 8.28 3.58
CA HIS A 266 -4.16 9.41 4.22
C HIS A 266 -5.13 10.37 4.95
N HIS A 267 -6.44 10.29 4.70
CA HIS A 267 -7.46 11.05 5.41
C HIS A 267 -8.02 10.33 6.65
N LEU A 268 -7.62 9.08 6.90
CA LEU A 268 -8.20 8.28 7.98
C LEU A 268 -8.10 8.96 9.34
N ASP A 269 -6.97 9.59 9.66
CA ASP A 269 -6.82 10.28 10.94
C ASP A 269 -7.78 11.46 11.08
N ALA A 270 -7.99 12.22 10.01
CA ALA A 270 -8.98 13.30 9.97
C ALA A 270 -10.43 12.78 10.14
N LEU A 271 -10.74 11.60 9.59
CA LEU A 271 -12.03 10.94 9.81
C LEU A 271 -12.22 10.48 11.25
N LEU A 272 -11.19 9.90 11.86
CA LEU A 272 -11.23 9.45 13.25
C LEU A 272 -11.37 10.60 14.25
N GLU A 273 -10.98 11.84 13.89
CA GLU A 273 -11.22 13.05 14.67
C GLU A 273 -12.72 13.43 14.77
N ILE A 274 -13.59 12.92 13.88
CA ILE A 274 -15.03 13.18 13.90
C ILE A 274 -15.68 12.22 14.91
N LYS A 275 -15.96 12.70 16.10
CA LYS A 275 -16.46 11.88 17.21
C LYS A 275 -17.84 11.28 16.91
N GLU A 276 -18.68 12.03 16.21
CA GLU A 276 -20.05 11.68 15.87
C GLU A 276 -20.17 10.64 14.74
N LEU A 277 -19.11 10.41 13.95
CA LEU A 277 -19.10 9.35 12.95
C LEU A 277 -19.20 7.97 13.62
N ASN A 278 -20.13 7.11 13.16
CA ASN A 278 -20.38 5.82 13.80
C ASN A 278 -19.54 4.70 13.20
N ALA A 279 -19.39 4.64 11.87
CA ALA A 279 -18.75 3.53 11.20
C ALA A 279 -17.95 3.98 9.97
N ILE A 280 -16.96 3.18 9.60
CA ILE A 280 -16.19 3.34 8.35
C ILE A 280 -16.27 2.05 7.56
N GLN A 281 -16.69 2.16 6.31
CA GLN A 281 -16.68 1.08 5.34
C GLN A 281 -15.40 1.21 4.51
N TRP A 282 -14.72 0.09 4.28
CA TRP A 282 -13.51 0.02 3.49
C TRP A 282 -13.71 -0.68 2.16
N THR A 283 -13.43 0.02 1.07
CA THR A 283 -13.32 -0.53 -0.28
C THR A 283 -11.86 -0.46 -0.73
N PRO A 284 -11.18 -1.59 -0.98
CA PRO A 284 -9.75 -1.59 -1.31
C PRO A 284 -9.39 -0.90 -2.63
N GLY A 285 -10.31 -0.87 -3.58
CA GLY A 285 -10.06 -0.34 -4.92
C GLY A 285 -9.53 -1.40 -5.90
N VAL A 286 -9.45 -0.99 -7.16
CA VAL A 286 -9.06 -1.89 -8.27
C VAL A 286 -7.60 -2.33 -8.14
N GLY A 287 -7.36 -3.64 -8.31
CA GLY A 287 -6.00 -4.22 -8.24
C GLY A 287 -5.53 -4.55 -6.82
N GLU A 288 -6.32 -4.22 -5.81
CA GLU A 288 -6.04 -4.53 -4.42
C GLU A 288 -6.76 -5.82 -3.96
N PRO A 289 -6.22 -6.53 -2.95
CA PRO A 289 -6.93 -7.67 -2.36
C PRO A 289 -8.25 -7.20 -1.73
N GLN A 290 -9.26 -8.08 -1.71
CA GLN A 290 -10.58 -7.79 -1.15
C GLN A 290 -10.55 -7.56 0.37
N GLY A 291 -11.67 -7.10 0.94
CA GLY A 291 -11.74 -6.63 2.33
C GLY A 291 -11.44 -7.67 3.40
N GLY A 292 -11.51 -8.98 3.09
CA GLY A 292 -11.13 -10.05 4.01
C GLY A 292 -9.62 -10.27 4.14
N SER A 293 -8.82 -9.68 3.25
CA SER A 293 -7.37 -9.90 3.20
C SER A 293 -6.63 -9.43 4.45
N PRO A 294 -5.62 -10.18 4.91
CA PRO A 294 -4.74 -9.78 6.00
C PRO A 294 -4.09 -8.40 5.82
N LYS A 295 -3.96 -7.92 4.59
CA LYS A 295 -3.44 -6.58 4.27
C LYS A 295 -4.20 -5.47 5.01
N TRP A 296 -5.49 -5.66 5.29
CA TRP A 296 -6.37 -4.63 5.84
C TRP A 296 -6.60 -4.73 7.35
N TYR A 297 -6.10 -5.78 8.02
CA TYR A 297 -6.38 -5.99 9.43
C TYR A 297 -5.94 -4.83 10.33
N ASP A 298 -4.79 -4.22 10.05
CA ASP A 298 -4.31 -3.08 10.82
C ASP A 298 -5.14 -1.81 10.59
N LEU A 299 -5.63 -1.61 9.37
CA LEU A 299 -6.59 -0.56 9.06
C LEU A 299 -7.85 -0.74 9.92
N TYR A 300 -8.42 -1.94 9.94
CA TYR A 300 -9.61 -2.24 10.74
C TYR A 300 -9.38 -2.06 12.23
N LYS A 301 -8.25 -2.57 12.76
CA LYS A 301 -7.87 -2.36 14.17
C LYS A 301 -7.73 -0.88 14.50
N LYS A 302 -7.15 -0.07 13.61
CA LYS A 302 -7.02 1.38 13.79
C LYS A 302 -8.37 2.06 13.84
N ILE A 303 -9.29 1.68 12.97
CA ILE A 303 -10.67 2.21 12.94
C ILE A 303 -11.41 1.84 14.23
N LEU A 304 -11.38 0.55 14.63
CA LEU A 304 -12.01 0.06 15.84
C LEU A 304 -11.42 0.72 17.11
N ALA A 305 -10.10 0.85 17.18
CA ALA A 305 -9.42 1.55 18.28
C ALA A 305 -9.76 3.04 18.32
N GLY A 306 -10.07 3.65 17.18
CA GLY A 306 -10.59 5.01 17.05
C GLY A 306 -12.05 5.15 17.48
N GLY A 307 -12.69 4.08 17.99
CA GLY A 307 -14.08 4.09 18.47
C GLY A 307 -15.10 4.14 17.35
N LYS A 308 -14.80 3.57 16.19
CA LYS A 308 -15.71 3.43 15.04
C LYS A 308 -15.94 1.96 14.75
N SER A 309 -17.14 1.61 14.30
CA SER A 309 -17.40 0.29 13.73
C SER A 309 -16.82 0.20 12.33
N ILE A 310 -16.56 -1.02 11.87
CA ILE A 310 -16.08 -1.26 10.50
C ILE A 310 -17.12 -2.00 9.68
N MET A 311 -17.04 -1.78 8.34
CA MET A 311 -17.67 -2.64 7.35
C MET A 311 -16.58 -3.11 6.38
N ALA A 312 -16.34 -4.43 6.34
CA ALA A 312 -15.40 -5.08 5.44
C ALA A 312 -16.18 -5.71 4.28
N CYS A 313 -15.88 -5.29 3.04
CA CYS A 313 -16.61 -5.72 1.87
C CYS A 313 -15.90 -6.83 1.09
N TRP A 314 -16.70 -7.67 0.41
CA TRP A 314 -16.25 -8.77 -0.43
C TRP A 314 -15.32 -9.76 0.29
N VAL A 315 -15.67 -10.08 1.53
CA VAL A 315 -14.97 -11.08 2.32
C VAL A 315 -15.35 -12.48 1.80
N THR A 316 -14.36 -13.30 1.50
CA THR A 316 -14.60 -14.70 1.10
C THR A 316 -14.81 -15.60 2.30
N LEU A 317 -15.39 -16.79 2.09
CA LEU A 317 -15.64 -17.75 3.17
C LEU A 317 -14.33 -18.18 3.88
N ASP A 318 -13.25 -18.34 3.12
CA ASP A 318 -11.94 -18.73 3.64
C ASP A 318 -11.27 -17.59 4.43
N GLU A 319 -11.59 -16.33 4.12
CA GLU A 319 -11.07 -15.15 4.83
C GLU A 319 -11.86 -14.82 6.10
N LEU A 320 -13.12 -15.29 6.23
CA LEU A 320 -14.02 -14.89 7.30
C LEU A 320 -13.47 -15.22 8.70
N LYS A 321 -13.03 -16.47 8.91
CA LYS A 321 -12.48 -16.87 10.20
C LYS A 321 -11.16 -16.16 10.52
N PRO A 322 -10.15 -16.10 9.62
CA PRO A 322 -8.92 -15.35 9.83
C PRO A 322 -9.16 -13.87 10.14
N LEU A 323 -10.11 -13.23 9.45
CA LEU A 323 -10.49 -11.85 9.72
C LEU A 323 -10.96 -11.68 11.17
N LEU A 324 -11.97 -12.46 11.59
CA LEU A 324 -12.53 -12.39 12.93
C LEU A 324 -11.51 -12.73 14.03
N ASP A 325 -10.65 -13.72 13.80
CA ASP A 325 -9.60 -14.09 14.76
C ASP A 325 -8.60 -12.94 14.98
N ASN A 326 -8.34 -12.13 13.96
CA ASN A 326 -7.37 -11.03 14.02
C ASN A 326 -7.93 -9.71 14.54
N ILE A 327 -9.13 -9.31 14.10
CA ILE A 327 -9.70 -8.00 14.45
C ILE A 327 -10.71 -8.07 15.57
N GLY A 328 -11.18 -9.28 15.94
CA GLY A 328 -12.26 -9.49 16.89
C GLY A 328 -13.64 -9.43 16.25
N GLY A 329 -14.67 -9.57 17.07
CA GLY A 329 -16.08 -9.56 16.61
C GLY A 329 -16.90 -8.43 17.21
N GLU A 330 -16.26 -7.35 17.65
CA GLU A 330 -16.97 -6.20 18.22
C GLU A 330 -16.97 -5.04 17.23
N GLY A 331 -18.18 -4.61 16.82
CA GLY A 331 -18.36 -3.52 15.85
C GLY A 331 -17.97 -3.89 14.42
N VAL A 332 -18.16 -5.14 14.01
CA VAL A 332 -17.75 -5.66 12.71
C VAL A 332 -18.96 -5.99 11.84
N HIS A 333 -19.05 -5.34 10.68
CA HIS A 333 -20.00 -5.70 9.62
C HIS A 333 -19.21 -6.35 8.48
N ILE A 334 -19.64 -7.52 8.09
CA ILE A 334 -19.00 -8.34 7.05
C ILE A 334 -19.96 -8.47 5.89
N GLU A 335 -19.53 -8.00 4.72
CA GLU A 335 -20.22 -8.21 3.46
C GLU A 335 -19.51 -9.29 2.66
N MET A 336 -20.29 -10.29 2.22
CA MET A 336 -19.84 -11.43 1.44
C MET A 336 -20.68 -11.56 0.17
N ASP A 337 -20.07 -12.11 -0.88
CA ASP A 337 -20.81 -12.49 -2.10
C ASP A 337 -21.17 -13.96 -2.01
N PHE A 338 -22.38 -14.26 -1.56
CA PHE A 338 -22.89 -15.62 -1.50
C PHE A 338 -23.55 -16.03 -2.83
N HIS A 339 -23.32 -17.27 -3.22
CA HIS A 339 -23.92 -17.82 -4.44
C HIS A 339 -25.11 -18.73 -4.15
N ASN A 340 -25.24 -19.25 -2.93
CA ASN A 340 -26.30 -20.19 -2.53
C ASN A 340 -26.48 -20.21 -0.99
N GLU A 341 -27.59 -20.81 -0.55
CA GLU A 341 -27.93 -20.93 0.87
C GLU A 341 -26.90 -21.70 1.70
N HIS A 342 -26.23 -22.69 1.08
CA HIS A 342 -25.22 -23.49 1.79
C HIS A 342 -23.98 -22.68 2.19
N GLU A 343 -23.51 -21.78 1.33
CA GLU A 343 -22.41 -20.86 1.68
C GLU A 343 -22.81 -19.96 2.84
N VAL A 344 -24.06 -19.46 2.88
CA VAL A 344 -24.57 -18.66 3.99
C VAL A 344 -24.57 -19.46 5.30
N GLU A 345 -25.04 -20.73 5.25
CA GLU A 345 -25.02 -21.62 6.42
C GLU A 345 -23.60 -21.85 6.95
N GLN A 346 -22.62 -22.03 6.04
CA GLN A 346 -21.22 -22.18 6.43
C GLN A 346 -20.69 -20.92 7.09
N ALA A 347 -20.98 -19.73 6.56
CA ALA A 347 -20.55 -18.47 7.12
C ALA A 347 -21.19 -18.21 8.50
N ILE A 348 -22.49 -18.48 8.67
CA ILE A 348 -23.19 -18.41 9.97
C ILE A 348 -22.47 -19.32 10.98
N LYS A 349 -22.17 -20.57 10.59
CA LYS A 349 -21.47 -21.49 11.46
C LYS A 349 -20.09 -20.97 11.91
N VAL A 350 -19.32 -20.39 11.01
CA VAL A 350 -18.01 -19.78 11.34
C VAL A 350 -18.17 -18.68 12.39
N VAL A 351 -19.18 -17.81 12.22
CA VAL A 351 -19.47 -16.74 13.17
C VAL A 351 -19.90 -17.28 14.53
N ASP A 352 -20.73 -18.32 14.55
CA ASP A 352 -21.22 -18.95 15.79
C ASP A 352 -20.11 -19.70 16.54
N ASP A 353 -19.28 -20.44 15.82
CA ASP A 353 -18.09 -21.11 16.35
C ASP A 353 -17.12 -20.09 16.94
N PHE A 354 -16.89 -18.95 16.27
CA PHE A 354 -16.08 -17.87 16.78
C PHE A 354 -16.63 -17.29 18.09
N LYS A 355 -17.94 -16.99 18.16
CA LYS A 355 -18.61 -16.48 19.38
C LYS A 355 -18.51 -17.49 20.54
N THR A 356 -18.62 -18.79 20.24
CA THR A 356 -18.57 -19.85 21.25
C THR A 356 -17.16 -20.04 21.81
N THR A 357 -16.15 -20.00 20.96
CA THR A 357 -14.74 -20.21 21.34
C THR A 357 -14.21 -19.10 22.26
N ARG A 358 -14.69 -17.87 22.13
CA ARG A 358 -14.31 -16.75 23.03
C ARG A 358 -14.89 -16.84 24.44
N ASN A 359 -15.91 -17.65 24.66
CA ASN A 359 -16.49 -17.92 25.99
C ASN A 359 -15.73 -19.05 26.75
N LEU A 360 -14.72 -19.68 26.11
CA LEU A 360 -13.83 -20.65 26.73
C LEU A 360 -12.57 -19.95 27.26
N HIS A 361 -12.21 -20.26 28.53
CA HIS A 361 -11.09 -19.59 29.20
C HIS A 361 -9.75 -19.98 28.57
N PRO A 362 -8.78 -19.05 28.39
CA PRO A 362 -7.46 -19.34 27.77
C PRO A 362 -6.62 -20.42 28.50
N SER A 363 -6.98 -20.78 29.74
CA SER A 363 -6.29 -21.80 30.55
C SER A 363 -6.45 -23.23 30.05
N ASP A 364 -7.44 -23.49 29.18
CA ASP A 364 -7.82 -24.89 28.86
C ASP A 364 -6.94 -25.52 27.76
N PHE A 365 -6.13 -24.73 27.06
CA PHE A 365 -5.26 -25.22 25.97
C PHE A 365 -3.76 -25.19 26.26
N LYS A 366 -3.33 -24.47 27.30
CA LYS A 366 -1.91 -24.30 27.62
C LYS A 366 -1.21 -25.62 27.96
N ASP A 367 -1.86 -26.47 28.73
CA ASP A 367 -1.29 -27.75 29.22
C ASP A 367 -1.08 -28.78 28.10
N GLU A 368 -1.86 -28.77 27.04
CA GLU A 368 -1.72 -29.71 25.92
C GLU A 368 -0.55 -29.29 24.97
N VAL A 369 -0.38 -27.99 24.74
CA VAL A 369 0.73 -27.44 23.96
C VAL A 369 2.06 -27.69 24.68
N ASP A 370 2.12 -27.36 25.97
CA ASP A 370 3.34 -27.53 26.78
C ASP A 370 3.76 -29.01 26.84
N ARG A 371 2.82 -29.93 26.98
CA ARG A 371 3.08 -31.38 27.02
C ARG A 371 3.62 -31.94 25.69
N LYS A 372 3.09 -31.49 24.54
CA LYS A 372 3.58 -31.92 23.21
C LYS A 372 4.98 -31.35 22.91
N VAL A 373 5.25 -30.11 23.34
CA VAL A 373 6.56 -29.49 23.19
C VAL A 373 7.60 -30.24 24.05
N GLU A 374 7.29 -30.59 25.30
CA GLU A 374 8.17 -31.35 26.16
C GLU A 374 8.48 -32.75 25.61
N GLU A 375 7.52 -33.44 25.02
CA GLU A 375 7.73 -34.76 24.44
C GLU A 375 8.64 -34.72 23.20
N ILE A 376 8.53 -33.68 22.38
CA ILE A 376 9.40 -33.48 21.20
C ILE A 376 10.82 -33.08 21.62
N ILE A 377 10.97 -32.25 22.65
CA ILE A 377 12.25 -31.90 23.22
C ILE A 377 12.96 -33.17 23.73
N ARG A 378 12.26 -34.03 24.41
CA ARG A 378 12.81 -35.31 24.91
C ARG A 378 13.28 -36.23 23.77
N ILE A 379 12.51 -36.36 22.71
CA ILE A 379 12.88 -37.17 21.52
C ILE A 379 14.14 -36.59 20.83
N THR A 380 14.27 -35.26 20.83
CA THR A 380 15.43 -34.58 20.22
C THR A 380 16.69 -34.77 21.06
N GLU A 381 16.59 -34.69 22.39
CA GLU A 381 17.69 -34.91 23.31
C GLU A 381 18.21 -36.36 23.25
N GLU A 382 17.33 -37.36 23.14
CA GLU A 382 17.72 -38.78 22.98
C GLU A 382 18.46 -39.09 21.66
N ARG A 383 18.18 -38.30 20.58
CA ARG A 383 18.80 -38.47 19.25
C ARG A 383 20.20 -37.87 19.10
N TYR A 384 20.56 -36.89 19.93
CA TYR A 384 21.80 -36.11 19.78
C TYR A 384 22.79 -36.23 20.96
N SER A 385 22.64 -37.24 21.80
CA SER A 385 23.46 -37.43 23.03
C SER A 385 24.81 -38.15 22.83
N GLU A 386 25.41 -38.15 21.64
CA GLU A 386 26.80 -38.63 21.50
C GLU A 386 27.83 -37.48 21.42
N PRO A 387 28.84 -37.41 22.26
CA PRO A 387 29.85 -36.35 22.27
C PRO A 387 30.88 -36.57 21.17
N SER A 388 30.84 -35.82 20.09
CA SER A 388 31.97 -35.72 19.17
C SER A 388 33.06 -34.85 19.79
N GLY A 389 34.20 -35.44 20.08
CA GLY A 389 35.38 -34.73 20.57
C GLY A 389 35.95 -33.77 19.56
N PHE A 390 35.72 -32.48 19.75
CA PHE A 390 36.44 -31.41 19.07
C PHE A 390 36.76 -30.26 20.03
N SER A 391 37.90 -29.62 19.73
CA SER A 391 38.60 -28.59 20.47
C SER A 391 37.75 -27.47 21.04
N LYS A 392 38.10 -26.98 22.22
CA LYS A 392 37.50 -25.86 22.97
C LYS A 392 37.21 -24.66 22.05
N PRO A 393 36.05 -24.01 22.23
CA PRO A 393 35.74 -22.76 21.56
C PRO A 393 36.77 -21.70 21.92
N SER A 394 37.12 -20.89 20.93
CA SER A 394 37.92 -19.68 21.13
C SER A 394 37.23 -18.74 22.12
N ASP A 395 38.00 -18.01 22.88
CA ASP A 395 37.55 -17.07 23.92
C ASP A 395 36.51 -16.08 23.37
N ASN A 396 35.23 -16.33 23.67
CA ASN A 396 34.05 -15.60 23.18
C ASN A 396 33.95 -14.14 23.66
N SER A 397 34.96 -13.65 24.39
CA SER A 397 34.99 -12.28 24.91
C SER A 397 35.28 -11.20 23.86
N LYS A 398 35.69 -11.58 22.64
CA LYS A 398 36.21 -10.62 21.65
C LYS A 398 35.17 -9.72 21.02
N LEU A 399 34.07 -10.26 20.51
CA LEU A 399 33.01 -9.46 19.91
C LEU A 399 32.27 -8.59 20.94
N SER A 400 32.00 -9.15 22.13
CA SER A 400 31.34 -8.44 23.23
C SER A 400 32.18 -7.27 23.77
N ASN A 401 33.48 -7.28 23.58
CA ASN A 401 34.42 -6.25 24.04
C ASN A 401 34.67 -5.14 23.01
N ALA A 402 34.07 -5.21 21.81
CA ALA A 402 34.25 -4.19 20.80
C ALA A 402 33.51 -2.88 21.18
N ASN A 403 34.28 -1.87 21.58
CA ASN A 403 33.79 -0.54 21.98
C ASN A 403 33.89 0.48 20.86
N ARG A 404 33.59 0.09 19.62
CA ARG A 404 33.58 0.93 18.44
C ARG A 404 32.36 0.60 17.58
N LEU A 405 32.05 1.46 16.65
CA LEU A 405 31.10 1.17 15.59
C LEU A 405 31.64 0.00 14.75
N LEU A 406 30.82 -0.96 14.43
CA LEU A 406 31.18 -2.13 13.63
C LEU A 406 30.50 -2.08 12.27
N VAL A 407 31.20 -2.54 11.24
CA VAL A 407 30.68 -2.72 9.89
C VAL A 407 30.35 -4.18 9.68
N LEU A 408 29.07 -4.47 9.47
CA LEU A 408 28.59 -5.76 8.97
C LEU A 408 28.73 -5.78 7.45
N ASP A 409 28.82 -6.95 6.86
CA ASP A 409 28.87 -7.10 5.41
C ASP A 409 27.56 -6.73 4.70
N GLY A 410 27.44 -7.06 3.42
CA GLY A 410 26.30 -6.73 2.57
C GLY A 410 25.59 -7.99 2.07
N ALA A 411 24.65 -7.78 1.16
CA ALA A 411 23.76 -8.81 0.66
C ALA A 411 24.48 -9.96 -0.05
N MET A 412 24.54 -11.12 0.57
CA MET A 412 25.09 -12.35 -0.01
C MET A 412 24.36 -12.71 -1.33
N GLY A 413 23.03 -12.70 -1.34
CA GLY A 413 22.21 -13.02 -2.52
C GLY A 413 22.49 -12.10 -3.69
N THR A 414 22.63 -10.80 -3.48
CA THR A 414 22.97 -9.80 -4.51
C THR A 414 24.33 -10.09 -5.15
N MET A 415 25.32 -10.48 -4.34
CA MET A 415 26.64 -10.84 -4.84
C MET A 415 26.63 -12.16 -5.62
N ILE A 416 25.87 -13.15 -5.17
CA ILE A 416 25.70 -14.44 -5.88
C ILE A 416 25.10 -14.21 -7.27
N GLN A 417 24.11 -13.33 -7.42
CA GLN A 417 23.47 -13.02 -8.70
C GLN A 417 24.46 -12.49 -9.75
N GLN A 418 25.54 -11.82 -9.35
CA GLN A 418 26.57 -11.33 -10.26
C GLN A 418 27.30 -12.45 -11.00
N TYR A 419 27.39 -13.67 -10.44
CA TYR A 419 28.01 -14.83 -11.06
C TYR A 419 27.15 -15.52 -12.10
N ARG A 420 25.85 -15.16 -12.21
CA ARG A 420 24.91 -15.71 -13.20
C ARG A 420 24.86 -17.23 -13.25
N LEU A 421 24.78 -17.85 -12.08
CA LEU A 421 24.82 -19.29 -11.92
C LEU A 421 23.62 -19.98 -12.59
N HIS A 422 23.86 -21.17 -13.15
CA HIS A 422 22.88 -22.06 -13.73
C HIS A 422 22.55 -23.23 -12.80
N GLU A 423 21.53 -24.01 -13.11
CA GLU A 423 21.09 -25.15 -12.30
C GLU A 423 22.23 -26.12 -11.97
N ASP A 424 23.09 -26.42 -12.96
CA ASP A 424 24.25 -27.32 -12.79
C ASP A 424 25.25 -26.81 -11.75
N ASP A 425 25.37 -25.47 -11.58
CA ASP A 425 26.22 -24.86 -10.54
C ASP A 425 25.66 -25.09 -9.14
N PHE A 426 24.33 -24.99 -8.99
CA PHE A 426 23.67 -25.27 -7.71
C PHE A 426 23.71 -26.75 -7.36
N ARG A 427 23.58 -27.64 -8.34
CA ARG A 427 23.69 -29.09 -8.12
C ARG A 427 25.13 -29.53 -7.84
N GLY A 428 26.08 -29.00 -8.55
CA GLY A 428 27.44 -29.49 -8.54
C GLY A 428 27.51 -31.00 -8.79
N GLU A 429 28.64 -31.63 -8.46
CA GLU A 429 28.76 -33.09 -8.56
C GLU A 429 27.93 -33.83 -7.50
N ARG A 430 27.82 -33.26 -6.31
CA ARG A 430 27.19 -33.91 -5.14
C ARG A 430 25.69 -34.12 -5.32
N PHE A 431 25.00 -33.24 -6.00
CA PHE A 431 23.55 -33.25 -6.18
C PHE A 431 23.12 -33.36 -7.64
N ALA A 432 24.00 -33.88 -8.53
CA ALA A 432 23.73 -34.03 -9.95
C ALA A 432 22.45 -34.80 -10.28
N GLN A 433 22.05 -35.72 -9.42
CA GLN A 433 20.85 -36.55 -9.59
C GLN A 433 19.69 -36.14 -8.65
N HIS A 434 19.78 -34.96 -8.05
CA HIS A 434 18.71 -34.49 -7.17
C HIS A 434 17.40 -34.28 -7.94
N PRO A 435 16.23 -34.74 -7.41
CA PRO A 435 14.98 -34.78 -8.19
C PRO A 435 14.33 -33.40 -8.40
N ILE A 436 14.67 -32.42 -7.57
CA ILE A 436 14.11 -31.05 -7.60
C ILE A 436 15.19 -30.08 -8.06
N ASP A 437 14.80 -29.02 -8.78
CA ASP A 437 15.71 -27.96 -9.17
C ASP A 437 16.21 -27.19 -7.96
N LEU A 438 17.53 -26.96 -7.91
CA LEU A 438 18.22 -26.30 -6.81
C LEU A 438 18.55 -24.84 -7.11
N LYS A 439 18.29 -24.36 -8.32
CA LYS A 439 18.49 -22.94 -8.67
C LYS A 439 17.65 -22.05 -7.76
N GLY A 440 18.30 -21.12 -7.08
CA GLY A 440 17.66 -20.25 -6.05
C GLY A 440 17.91 -20.72 -4.62
N CYS A 441 18.33 -21.96 -4.39
CA CYS A 441 18.77 -22.45 -3.09
C CYS A 441 20.21 -21.99 -2.84
N ASN A 442 20.39 -20.70 -2.52
CA ASN A 442 21.72 -20.09 -2.40
C ASN A 442 22.58 -20.74 -1.30
N ASP A 443 21.98 -21.26 -0.27
CA ASP A 443 22.65 -21.87 0.89
C ASP A 443 23.44 -23.12 0.50
N VAL A 444 22.96 -23.90 -0.51
CA VAL A 444 23.64 -25.11 -0.98
C VAL A 444 24.99 -24.81 -1.62
N LEU A 445 25.21 -23.56 -2.08
CA LEU A 445 26.48 -23.15 -2.71
C LEU A 445 27.68 -23.26 -1.77
N ALA A 446 27.48 -23.27 -0.46
CA ALA A 446 28.53 -23.58 0.50
C ALA A 446 29.10 -24.98 0.32
N LEU A 447 28.32 -25.92 -0.25
CA LEU A 447 28.74 -27.29 -0.56
C LEU A 447 29.15 -27.48 -2.03
N THR A 448 28.48 -26.80 -2.97
CA THR A 448 28.63 -27.05 -4.42
C THR A 448 29.57 -26.06 -5.10
N LYS A 449 29.63 -24.83 -4.64
CA LYS A 449 30.49 -23.74 -5.16
C LYS A 449 31.18 -22.95 -4.02
N PRO A 450 31.90 -23.60 -3.08
CA PRO A 450 32.48 -22.90 -1.94
C PRO A 450 33.45 -21.79 -2.33
N ASP A 451 34.06 -21.85 -3.52
CA ASP A 451 34.99 -20.84 -3.99
C ASP A 451 34.29 -19.51 -4.30
N ILE A 452 33.03 -19.54 -4.80
CA ILE A 452 32.23 -18.34 -5.03
C ILE A 452 31.89 -17.69 -3.70
N ILE A 453 31.41 -18.47 -2.73
CA ILE A 453 31.07 -17.95 -1.40
C ILE A 453 32.32 -17.39 -0.69
N ARG A 454 33.45 -18.04 -0.83
CA ARG A 454 34.74 -17.55 -0.33
C ARG A 454 35.15 -16.23 -0.95
N ASP A 455 34.97 -16.09 -2.28
CA ASP A 455 35.29 -14.85 -2.99
C ASP A 455 34.41 -13.69 -2.53
N ILE A 456 33.12 -13.94 -2.30
CA ILE A 456 32.19 -12.93 -1.77
C ILE A 456 32.59 -12.48 -0.36
N HIS A 457 32.85 -13.41 0.55
CA HIS A 457 33.33 -13.08 1.91
C HIS A 457 34.63 -12.26 1.87
N ARG A 458 35.59 -12.63 1.03
CA ARG A 458 36.81 -11.86 0.85
C ARG A 458 36.58 -10.46 0.33
N LYS A 459 35.68 -10.28 -0.65
CA LYS A 459 35.33 -8.95 -1.15
C LYS A 459 34.76 -8.05 -0.05
N TYR A 460 33.90 -8.57 0.81
CA TYR A 460 33.37 -7.81 1.92
C TYR A 460 34.42 -7.50 3.00
N LEU A 461 35.27 -8.45 3.32
CA LEU A 461 36.37 -8.24 4.25
C LEU A 461 37.42 -7.24 3.74
N ASP A 462 37.74 -7.29 2.43
CA ASP A 462 38.59 -6.32 1.75
C ASP A 462 37.94 -4.92 1.71
N ALA A 463 36.62 -4.87 1.56
CA ALA A 463 35.86 -3.65 1.65
C ALA A 463 35.86 -3.01 3.07
N GLY A 464 36.31 -3.75 4.08
CA GLY A 464 36.46 -3.25 5.43
C GLY A 464 35.45 -3.79 6.44
N ALA A 465 34.58 -4.76 6.07
CA ALA A 465 33.62 -5.37 6.99
C ALA A 465 34.33 -5.95 8.21
N ASP A 466 33.86 -5.64 9.40
CA ASP A 466 34.32 -6.19 10.68
C ASP A 466 33.63 -7.51 10.99
N ILE A 467 32.41 -7.67 10.53
CA ILE A 467 31.55 -8.84 10.74
C ILE A 467 31.09 -9.33 9.36
N ILE A 468 31.17 -10.64 9.13
CA ILE A 468 30.59 -11.28 7.95
C ILE A 468 29.55 -12.31 8.37
N GLU A 469 28.47 -12.41 7.57
CA GLU A 469 27.38 -13.37 7.76
C GLU A 469 27.71 -14.70 7.07
N THR A 470 27.28 -15.82 7.66
CA THR A 470 27.34 -17.10 6.94
C THR A 470 26.29 -17.17 5.83
N ASN A 471 26.57 -17.90 4.75
CA ASN A 471 25.59 -18.17 3.69
C ASN A 471 24.59 -19.25 4.12
N THR A 472 23.72 -18.94 5.10
CA THR A 472 22.82 -19.91 5.78
C THR A 472 21.43 -19.34 6.09
N PHE A 473 21.04 -18.26 5.43
CA PHE A 473 19.78 -17.56 5.70
C PHE A 473 18.55 -18.47 5.70
N ASN A 474 18.42 -19.39 4.72
CA ASN A 474 17.34 -20.36 4.61
C ASN A 474 17.75 -21.79 5.00
N ALA A 475 18.94 -22.00 5.55
CA ALA A 475 19.52 -23.34 5.76
C ALA A 475 18.92 -24.11 6.96
N GLN A 476 17.61 -24.03 7.14
CA GLN A 476 16.85 -24.78 8.14
C GLN A 476 15.83 -25.71 7.47
N ARG A 477 15.43 -26.79 8.15
CA ARG A 477 14.68 -27.93 7.59
C ARG A 477 13.38 -27.55 6.88
N ILE A 478 12.69 -26.49 7.34
CA ILE A 478 11.39 -26.09 6.80
C ILE A 478 11.60 -25.49 5.41
N SER A 479 12.44 -24.48 5.25
CA SER A 479 12.74 -23.85 3.96
C SER A 479 13.52 -24.77 3.02
N MET A 480 14.45 -25.56 3.55
CA MET A 480 15.20 -26.54 2.76
C MET A 480 14.30 -27.68 2.25
N GLY A 481 13.18 -27.93 2.92
CA GLY A 481 12.17 -28.92 2.49
C GLY A 481 11.53 -28.55 1.14
N ASP A 482 11.44 -27.27 0.80
CA ASP A 482 10.91 -26.80 -0.47
C ASP A 482 11.79 -27.23 -1.66
N TYR A 483 13.08 -27.46 -1.38
CA TYR A 483 14.08 -27.96 -2.34
C TYR A 483 14.40 -29.45 -2.14
N GLY A 484 13.73 -30.17 -1.22
CA GLY A 484 14.09 -31.54 -0.88
C GLY A 484 15.45 -31.70 -0.21
N MET A 485 15.99 -30.61 0.36
CA MET A 485 17.35 -30.53 0.94
C MET A 485 17.37 -30.55 2.47
N GLN A 486 16.24 -30.86 3.12
CA GLN A 486 16.09 -30.82 4.57
C GLN A 486 17.06 -31.74 5.33
N ASP A 487 17.55 -32.80 4.72
CA ASP A 487 18.50 -33.73 5.36
C ASP A 487 19.95 -33.28 5.25
N TYR A 488 20.22 -32.20 4.51
CA TYR A 488 21.55 -31.61 4.34
C TYR A 488 21.75 -30.32 5.14
N CYS A 489 20.75 -29.87 5.93
CA CYS A 489 20.80 -28.63 6.68
C CYS A 489 22.05 -28.53 7.54
N ARG A 490 22.37 -29.60 8.30
CA ARG A 490 23.56 -29.63 9.13
C ARG A 490 24.84 -29.44 8.31
N ASP A 491 24.99 -30.16 7.20
CA ASP A 491 26.17 -30.09 6.32
C ASP A 491 26.36 -28.69 5.76
N ILE A 492 25.24 -28.07 5.27
CA ILE A 492 25.24 -26.72 4.70
C ILE A 492 25.69 -25.70 5.74
N ASN A 493 25.08 -25.68 6.91
CA ASN A 493 25.39 -24.75 7.98
C ASN A 493 26.84 -24.88 8.46
N LEU A 494 27.27 -26.11 8.66
CA LEU A 494 28.65 -26.40 9.12
C LEU A 494 29.70 -25.96 8.08
N ALA A 495 29.46 -26.25 6.80
CA ALA A 495 30.33 -25.86 5.70
C ALA A 495 30.39 -24.33 5.53
N ALA A 496 29.28 -23.67 5.55
CA ALA A 496 29.18 -22.21 5.43
C ALA A 496 29.88 -21.49 6.58
N ALA A 497 29.63 -21.94 7.83
CA ALA A 497 30.26 -21.36 9.02
C ALA A 497 31.79 -21.52 9.00
N ARG A 498 32.28 -22.71 8.65
CA ARG A 498 33.73 -22.97 8.53
C ARG A 498 34.39 -22.15 7.43
N LEU A 499 33.71 -21.99 6.31
CA LEU A 499 34.20 -21.20 5.17
C LEU A 499 34.31 -19.72 5.54
N ALA A 500 33.27 -19.15 6.15
CA ALA A 500 33.25 -17.77 6.63
C ALA A 500 34.36 -17.56 7.71
N ARG A 501 34.52 -18.52 8.64
CA ARG A 501 35.57 -18.47 9.68
C ARG A 501 36.95 -18.43 9.06
N GLN A 502 37.24 -19.31 8.10
CA GLN A 502 38.52 -19.30 7.38
C GLN A 502 38.81 -17.93 6.73
N CYS A 503 37.84 -17.35 6.05
CA CYS A 503 37.98 -16.02 5.45
C CYS A 503 38.23 -14.94 6.51
N ALA A 504 37.49 -14.95 7.60
CA ALA A 504 37.63 -13.97 8.67
C ALA A 504 39.01 -14.09 9.36
N ASP A 505 39.55 -15.31 9.56
CA ASP A 505 40.86 -15.53 10.14
C ASP A 505 41.97 -15.03 9.21
N GLU A 506 41.83 -15.18 7.87
CA GLU A 506 42.77 -14.64 6.89
C GLU A 506 42.92 -13.11 6.97
N PHE A 507 41.84 -12.40 7.27
CA PHE A 507 41.77 -10.92 7.30
C PHE A 507 41.88 -10.34 8.72
N SER A 508 41.93 -11.18 9.76
CA SER A 508 42.00 -10.72 11.14
C SER A 508 43.40 -10.23 11.48
N LEU A 509 43.48 -9.03 12.04
CA LEU A 509 44.69 -8.48 12.64
C LEU A 509 44.52 -8.35 14.16
N SER A 510 45.61 -8.25 14.89
CA SER A 510 45.58 -8.13 16.36
C SER A 510 44.80 -6.90 16.85
N ASP A 511 44.85 -5.81 16.09
CA ASP A 511 44.17 -4.54 16.36
C ASP A 511 42.83 -4.37 15.59
N LYS A 512 42.60 -5.22 14.58
CA LYS A 512 41.37 -5.22 13.78
C LYS A 512 40.87 -6.66 13.56
N PRO A 513 40.35 -7.32 14.61
CA PRO A 513 39.79 -8.67 14.48
C PRO A 513 38.54 -8.67 13.58
N ARG A 514 38.31 -9.79 12.88
CA ARG A 514 37.12 -10.04 12.06
C ARG A 514 36.25 -11.10 12.72
N TYR A 515 34.93 -10.91 12.65
CA TYR A 515 33.98 -11.78 13.31
C TYR A 515 33.09 -12.47 12.29
N VAL A 516 32.57 -13.62 12.68
CA VAL A 516 31.59 -14.38 11.87
C VAL A 516 30.31 -14.52 12.66
N VAL A 517 29.19 -14.16 12.05
CA VAL A 517 27.87 -14.37 12.63
C VAL A 517 27.09 -15.40 11.81
N GLY A 518 26.46 -16.32 12.52
CA GLY A 518 25.59 -17.33 11.91
C GLY A 518 24.26 -16.74 11.52
N SER A 519 24.03 -16.55 10.24
CA SER A 519 22.77 -16.01 9.70
C SER A 519 21.63 -17.04 9.83
N ILE A 520 20.54 -16.64 10.47
CA ILE A 520 19.33 -17.41 10.72
C ILE A 520 18.13 -16.56 10.29
N GLY A 521 17.61 -16.83 9.10
CA GLY A 521 16.44 -16.13 8.55
C GLY A 521 15.11 -16.72 9.04
N PRO A 522 14.00 -16.12 8.62
CA PRO A 522 12.66 -16.67 8.82
C PRO A 522 12.47 -17.95 7.98
N THR A 523 11.40 -18.67 8.23
CA THR A 523 11.06 -19.84 7.41
C THR A 523 10.16 -19.44 6.24
N SER A 524 10.03 -20.33 5.25
CA SER A 524 9.08 -20.19 4.13
C SER A 524 7.61 -20.29 4.58
N ARG A 525 7.35 -20.54 5.86
CA ARG A 525 6.04 -20.62 6.48
C ARG A 525 5.94 -19.67 7.66
N THR A 526 4.75 -19.21 7.99
CA THR A 526 4.48 -18.34 9.13
C THR A 526 3.48 -18.98 10.08
N PHE A 527 3.39 -18.48 11.32
CA PHE A 527 2.35 -18.93 12.24
C PHE A 527 0.96 -18.66 11.70
N VAL A 528 0.77 -17.56 10.98
CA VAL A 528 -0.49 -17.23 10.32
C VAL A 528 -0.84 -18.30 9.28
N SER A 529 0.07 -18.60 8.34
CA SER A 529 -0.18 -19.58 7.28
C SER A 529 -0.40 -21.01 7.80
N GLU A 530 0.19 -21.39 8.92
CA GLU A 530 0.02 -22.73 9.50
C GLU A 530 -1.18 -22.82 10.47
N GLU A 531 -1.60 -21.69 11.04
CA GLU A 531 -2.83 -21.61 11.83
C GLU A 531 -4.06 -21.77 10.95
N GLU A 532 -4.10 -21.13 9.78
CA GLU A 532 -5.13 -21.34 8.75
C GLU A 532 -5.30 -22.81 8.34
N LYS A 533 -4.21 -23.58 8.39
CA LYS A 533 -4.22 -25.03 8.13
C LYS A 533 -4.51 -25.88 9.37
N GLY A 534 -4.78 -25.28 10.52
CA GLY A 534 -4.94 -25.97 11.80
C GLY A 534 -3.68 -26.65 12.33
N LYS A 535 -2.49 -26.21 11.87
CA LYS A 535 -1.19 -26.84 12.15
C LYS A 535 -0.26 -26.01 13.02
N ARG A 536 -0.79 -25.00 13.71
CA ARG A 536 0.03 -24.08 14.54
C ARG A 536 0.96 -24.78 15.53
N VAL A 537 0.44 -25.79 16.24
CA VAL A 537 1.22 -26.55 17.25
C VAL A 537 2.30 -27.40 16.59
N GLU A 538 1.97 -28.07 15.49
CA GLU A 538 2.92 -28.86 14.71
C GLU A 538 4.02 -27.98 14.13
N PHE A 539 3.66 -26.80 13.67
CA PHE A 539 4.61 -25.83 13.12
C PHE A 539 5.56 -25.29 14.20
N ALA A 540 5.06 -24.95 15.39
CA ALA A 540 5.91 -24.54 16.51
C ALA A 540 6.95 -25.61 16.85
N ALA A 541 6.53 -26.88 16.96
CA ALA A 541 7.41 -27.99 17.22
C ALA A 541 8.44 -28.22 16.09
N ALA A 542 8.03 -28.03 14.83
CA ALA A 542 8.93 -28.11 13.68
C ALA A 542 9.96 -26.99 13.69
N LEU A 543 9.57 -25.77 14.09
CA LEU A 543 10.46 -24.62 14.23
C LEU A 543 11.51 -24.84 15.31
N HIS A 544 11.14 -25.32 16.49
CA HIS A 544 12.08 -25.68 17.56
C HIS A 544 13.15 -26.66 17.05
N THR A 545 12.72 -27.71 16.34
CA THR A 545 13.63 -28.70 15.77
C THR A 545 14.54 -28.08 14.70
N ALA A 546 13.98 -27.29 13.79
CA ALA A 546 14.71 -26.69 12.68
C ALA A 546 15.79 -25.70 13.15
N TYR A 547 15.43 -24.81 14.06
CA TYR A 547 16.38 -23.83 14.59
C TYR A 547 17.41 -24.47 15.53
N ALA A 548 17.02 -25.47 16.32
CA ALA A 548 17.97 -26.21 17.14
C ALA A 548 19.10 -26.86 16.30
N GLU A 549 18.73 -27.52 15.19
CA GLU A 549 19.68 -28.15 14.27
C GLU A 549 20.58 -27.09 13.59
N GLN A 550 20.03 -26.01 13.10
CA GLN A 550 20.75 -24.93 12.46
C GLN A 550 21.75 -24.28 13.43
N ILE A 551 21.29 -23.90 14.61
CA ILE A 551 22.08 -23.23 15.64
C ILE A 551 23.24 -24.13 16.11
N GLN A 552 22.97 -25.43 16.31
CA GLN A 552 24.02 -26.37 16.71
C GLN A 552 25.12 -26.49 15.63
N ALA A 553 24.72 -26.58 14.35
CA ALA A 553 25.66 -26.68 13.24
C ALA A 553 26.50 -25.39 13.05
N LEU A 554 25.90 -24.24 13.23
CA LEU A 554 26.59 -22.94 13.20
C LEU A 554 27.59 -22.81 14.35
N ALA A 555 27.20 -23.19 15.55
CA ALA A 555 28.07 -23.20 16.74
C ALA A 555 29.24 -24.17 16.54
N ASP A 556 29.00 -25.40 16.06
CA ASP A 556 30.03 -26.38 15.71
C ASP A 556 30.98 -25.89 14.58
N GLY A 557 30.48 -24.99 13.72
CA GLY A 557 31.25 -24.36 12.65
C GLY A 557 32.17 -23.22 13.11
N GLY A 558 32.00 -22.74 14.36
CA GLY A 558 32.90 -21.75 14.97
C GLY A 558 32.49 -20.30 14.71
N VAL A 559 31.18 -19.99 14.65
CA VAL A 559 30.70 -18.61 14.60
C VAL A 559 30.91 -17.88 15.93
N ASP A 560 31.08 -16.55 15.88
CA ASP A 560 31.31 -15.72 17.07
C ASP A 560 29.97 -15.24 17.70
N ALA A 561 28.86 -15.20 16.93
CA ALA A 561 27.54 -14.88 17.40
C ALA A 561 26.49 -15.49 16.47
N LEU A 562 25.21 -15.46 16.88
CA LEU A 562 24.06 -15.83 16.06
C LEU A 562 23.32 -14.57 15.62
N LEU A 563 23.00 -14.46 14.35
CA LEU A 563 22.22 -13.36 13.77
C LEU A 563 20.85 -13.89 13.35
N ILE A 564 19.83 -13.62 14.17
CA ILE A 564 18.44 -13.90 13.86
C ILE A 564 17.91 -12.67 13.13
N GLU A 565 17.72 -12.76 11.81
CA GLU A 565 17.53 -11.59 10.95
C GLU A 565 16.31 -11.67 10.05
N THR A 566 15.91 -10.50 9.55
CA THR A 566 14.79 -10.33 8.62
C THR A 566 13.49 -10.93 9.15
N ILE A 567 13.35 -10.96 10.47
CA ILE A 567 12.19 -11.58 11.11
C ILE A 567 11.00 -10.64 10.97
N PHE A 568 9.92 -11.17 10.43
CA PHE A 568 8.62 -10.49 10.28
C PHE A 568 7.49 -11.23 11.03
N ASP A 569 7.83 -12.20 11.91
CA ASP A 569 6.88 -12.85 12.81
C ASP A 569 7.54 -12.97 14.21
N VAL A 570 7.00 -12.28 15.21
CA VAL A 570 7.59 -12.21 16.54
C VAL A 570 7.58 -13.55 17.27
N GLU A 571 6.66 -14.48 16.94
CA GLU A 571 6.65 -15.81 17.52
C GLU A 571 7.79 -16.67 16.96
N VAL A 572 8.12 -16.49 15.67
CA VAL A 572 9.32 -17.09 15.06
C VAL A 572 10.58 -16.56 15.75
N ALA A 573 10.65 -15.24 16.01
CA ALA A 573 11.77 -14.65 16.77
C ALA A 573 11.89 -15.25 18.18
N ARG A 574 10.77 -15.43 18.87
CA ARG A 574 10.72 -16.00 20.23
C ARG A 574 11.34 -17.39 20.26
N ILE A 575 10.87 -18.28 19.36
CA ILE A 575 11.37 -19.65 19.27
C ILE A 575 12.87 -19.68 18.89
N ALA A 576 13.28 -18.87 17.92
CA ALA A 576 14.70 -18.81 17.55
C ALA A 576 15.61 -18.35 18.71
N ILE A 577 15.15 -17.38 19.51
CA ILE A 577 15.85 -16.91 20.71
C ILE A 577 15.89 -18.00 21.81
N GLU A 578 14.78 -18.71 22.00
CA GLU A 578 14.68 -19.80 22.98
C GLU A 578 15.65 -20.92 22.62
N GLU A 579 15.67 -21.33 21.34
CA GLU A 579 16.60 -22.35 20.86
C GLU A 579 18.06 -21.90 20.92
N ALA A 580 18.35 -20.64 20.58
CA ALA A 580 19.69 -20.10 20.71
C ALA A 580 20.21 -20.17 22.17
N LYS A 581 19.37 -19.82 23.13
CA LYS A 581 19.69 -19.91 24.56
C LYS A 581 19.87 -21.34 25.04
N ARG A 582 19.08 -22.27 24.50
CA ARG A 582 19.12 -23.68 24.90
C ARG A 582 20.33 -24.40 24.30
N VAL A 583 20.58 -24.20 23.00
CA VAL A 583 21.56 -24.96 22.21
C VAL A 583 22.96 -24.36 22.30
N ALA A 584 23.07 -23.04 22.22
CA ALA A 584 24.34 -22.32 22.20
C ALA A 584 24.37 -21.14 23.19
N PRO A 585 24.15 -21.36 24.49
CA PRO A 585 24.02 -20.28 25.49
C PRO A 585 25.25 -19.40 25.62
N GLN A 586 26.39 -19.84 25.11
CA GLN A 586 27.64 -19.09 25.09
C GLN A 586 27.74 -18.08 23.97
N LEU A 587 26.91 -18.21 22.90
CA LEU A 587 26.96 -17.30 21.76
C LEU A 587 26.08 -16.07 21.99
N PRO A 588 26.61 -14.87 21.74
CA PRO A 588 25.79 -13.66 21.71
C PRO A 588 24.73 -13.73 20.60
N ILE A 589 23.55 -13.13 20.83
CA ILE A 589 22.46 -13.09 19.86
C ILE A 589 22.33 -11.67 19.33
N MET A 590 22.38 -11.52 18.02
CA MET A 590 21.99 -10.33 17.27
C MET A 590 20.57 -10.57 16.73
N LEU A 591 19.65 -9.63 16.98
CA LEU A 591 18.26 -9.75 16.55
C LEU A 591 17.90 -8.59 15.61
N SER A 592 17.42 -8.91 14.42
CA SER A 592 17.06 -7.92 13.42
C SER A 592 15.70 -8.22 12.78
N PHE A 593 14.88 -7.20 12.68
CA PHE A 593 13.52 -7.29 12.16
C PHE A 593 13.38 -6.63 10.80
N SER A 594 12.53 -7.21 9.96
CA SER A 594 11.95 -6.51 8.81
C SER A 594 10.67 -5.83 9.28
N VAL A 595 10.60 -4.51 9.09
CA VAL A 595 9.47 -3.67 9.53
C VAL A 595 8.91 -2.88 8.37
N SER A 596 7.60 -2.61 8.45
CA SER A 596 6.85 -1.90 7.40
C SER A 596 6.63 -0.43 7.76
N THR A 597 6.68 -0.08 9.07
CA THR A 597 6.30 1.26 9.53
C THR A 597 7.30 1.85 10.53
N PRO A 598 7.42 3.18 10.60
CA PRO A 598 8.35 3.88 11.51
C PRO A 598 8.02 3.69 13.00
N ASP A 599 6.83 3.28 13.35
CA ASP A 599 6.41 2.99 14.73
C ASP A 599 6.73 1.54 15.16
N GLY A 600 7.28 0.73 14.22
CA GLY A 600 7.81 -0.61 14.50
C GLY A 600 6.86 -1.76 14.25
N HIS A 601 5.83 -1.58 13.40
CA HIS A 601 5.02 -2.70 12.94
C HIS A 601 5.69 -3.42 11.76
N ASN A 602 5.63 -4.75 11.80
CA ASN A 602 6.06 -5.61 10.70
C ASN A 602 4.89 -5.87 9.73
N MET A 603 5.12 -6.65 8.69
CA MET A 603 4.09 -6.97 7.67
C MET A 603 2.93 -7.84 8.21
N LEU A 604 3.05 -8.43 9.38
CA LEU A 604 1.99 -9.15 10.08
C LEU A 604 1.27 -8.28 11.13
N GLY A 605 1.52 -6.97 11.14
CA GLY A 605 0.91 -6.02 12.08
C GLY A 605 1.40 -6.16 13.52
N GLN A 606 2.46 -6.93 13.77
CA GLN A 606 3.02 -7.12 15.09
C GLN A 606 4.03 -6.01 15.39
N ASN A 607 3.93 -5.37 16.57
CA ASN A 607 4.84 -4.31 16.95
C ASN A 607 6.09 -4.86 17.62
N ILE A 608 7.24 -4.70 16.96
CA ILE A 608 8.54 -5.22 17.46
C ILE A 608 8.99 -4.54 18.76
N VAL A 609 8.61 -3.28 18.98
CA VAL A 609 8.96 -2.55 20.20
C VAL A 609 8.21 -3.13 21.40
N GLU A 610 6.94 -3.46 21.24
CA GLU A 610 6.16 -4.14 22.28
C GLU A 610 6.67 -5.56 22.54
N PHE A 611 7.02 -6.30 21.48
CA PHE A 611 7.64 -7.60 21.63
C PHE A 611 8.98 -7.52 22.42
N LEU A 612 9.84 -6.57 22.08
CA LEU A 612 11.12 -6.38 22.78
C LEU A 612 10.94 -6.08 24.28
N LYS A 613 9.86 -5.41 24.68
CA LYS A 613 9.54 -5.19 26.10
C LYS A 613 9.23 -6.49 26.86
N THR A 614 8.81 -7.55 26.18
CA THR A 614 8.53 -8.86 26.78
C THR A 614 9.79 -9.70 26.99
N LEU A 615 10.90 -9.34 26.34
CA LEU A 615 12.15 -10.06 26.49
C LEU A 615 12.89 -9.63 27.76
N PRO A 616 13.60 -10.53 28.45
CA PRO A 616 14.46 -10.19 29.58
C PRO A 616 15.68 -9.41 29.10
N LEU A 617 15.52 -8.11 28.90
CA LEU A 617 16.58 -7.19 28.53
C LEU A 617 17.33 -6.69 29.79
N PRO A 618 18.59 -6.23 29.69
CA PRO A 618 19.33 -5.76 30.84
C PRO A 618 18.62 -4.59 31.50
N GLN A 619 18.09 -4.78 32.73
CA GLN A 619 17.70 -3.64 33.56
C GLN A 619 18.96 -2.95 34.06
N GLN A 620 19.03 -1.64 33.96
CA GLN A 620 20.13 -0.80 34.42
C GLN A 620 20.41 -1.09 35.93
N GLY A 621 21.60 -1.57 36.25
CA GLY A 621 22.14 -1.55 37.62
C GLY A 621 22.22 -2.87 38.38
N GLY A 622 21.92 -4.04 37.80
CA GLY A 622 22.08 -5.34 38.47
C GLY A 622 23.39 -6.06 38.09
N ALA A 623 24.33 -6.18 38.98
CA ALA A 623 25.47 -7.07 38.82
C ALA A 623 24.99 -8.52 38.87
N GLY A 624 25.03 -9.23 37.74
CA GLY A 624 24.80 -10.67 37.66
C GLY A 624 23.66 -11.08 36.72
N GLY A 625 24.00 -11.33 35.47
CA GLY A 625 23.15 -11.93 34.45
C GLY A 625 23.16 -11.11 33.17
N GLY A 626 24.13 -11.37 32.28
CA GLY A 626 24.18 -10.67 30.97
C GLY A 626 22.92 -10.91 30.14
N SER A 627 22.45 -9.89 29.45
CA SER A 627 21.40 -10.05 28.45
C SER A 627 21.86 -11.02 27.38
N PRO A 628 21.00 -11.94 26.94
CA PRO A 628 21.33 -12.81 25.82
C PRO A 628 21.43 -12.05 24.49
N LEU A 629 20.84 -10.84 24.41
CA LEU A 629 20.86 -10.02 23.18
C LEU A 629 22.09 -9.11 23.15
N PHE A 630 22.94 -9.32 22.16
CA PHE A 630 24.11 -8.49 21.86
C PHE A 630 23.69 -7.21 21.13
N SER A 631 22.77 -7.32 20.15
CA SER A 631 22.22 -6.18 19.44
C SER A 631 20.75 -6.39 19.08
N VAL A 632 20.04 -5.28 18.89
CA VAL A 632 18.70 -5.23 18.34
C VAL A 632 18.70 -4.25 17.16
N GLY A 633 18.02 -4.58 16.08
CA GLY A 633 18.02 -3.73 14.91
C GLY A 633 16.91 -4.02 13.92
N ILE A 634 17.01 -3.35 12.78
CA ILE A 634 16.14 -3.55 11.62
C ILE A 634 16.98 -3.73 10.36
N ASN A 635 16.46 -4.53 9.44
CA ASN A 635 17.06 -4.73 8.12
C ASN A 635 16.00 -4.87 7.04
N CYS A 636 16.42 -4.97 5.77
CA CYS A 636 15.54 -4.98 4.63
C CYS A 636 14.63 -3.75 4.51
N VAL A 637 15.08 -2.60 5.01
CA VAL A 637 14.35 -1.33 4.91
C VAL A 637 14.89 -0.51 3.73
N ALA A 638 14.00 0.01 2.91
CA ALA A 638 14.36 0.76 1.70
C ALA A 638 14.51 2.26 1.95
N ASP A 639 13.76 2.81 2.91
CA ASP A 639 13.76 4.23 3.28
C ASP A 639 14.29 4.41 4.71
N VAL A 640 15.60 4.67 4.82
CA VAL A 640 16.27 4.89 6.11
C VAL A 640 15.79 6.16 6.82
N PRO A 641 15.64 7.31 6.15
CA PRO A 641 15.10 8.51 6.77
C PRO A 641 13.75 8.27 7.46
N GLN A 642 12.84 7.55 6.82
CA GLN A 642 11.54 7.23 7.39
C GLN A 642 11.67 6.35 8.65
N MET A 643 12.63 5.44 8.70
CA MET A 643 12.83 4.52 9.82
C MET A 643 13.68 5.09 10.98
N THR A 644 14.21 6.29 10.81
CA THR A 644 15.03 6.95 11.84
C THR A 644 14.37 7.02 13.23
N PRO A 645 13.07 7.34 13.36
CA PRO A 645 12.41 7.36 14.68
C PRO A 645 12.43 5.99 15.37
N LEU A 646 12.23 4.92 14.61
CA LEU A 646 12.27 3.56 15.17
C LEU A 646 13.67 3.18 15.63
N VAL A 647 14.70 3.46 14.83
CA VAL A 647 16.11 3.22 15.21
C VAL A 647 16.44 3.94 16.52
N CYS A 648 16.02 5.19 16.68
CA CYS A 648 16.19 5.94 17.93
C CYS A 648 15.44 5.32 19.11
N ARG A 649 14.27 4.74 18.90
CA ARG A 649 13.51 4.02 19.95
C ARG A 649 14.19 2.72 20.35
N LEU A 650 14.78 1.98 19.41
CA LEU A 650 15.54 0.76 19.72
C LEU A 650 16.73 1.02 20.67
N ALA A 651 17.35 2.17 20.56
CA ALA A 651 18.45 2.57 21.45
C ALA A 651 18.05 2.65 22.95
N GLN A 652 16.75 2.75 23.25
CA GLN A 652 16.23 2.84 24.61
C GLN A 652 16.28 1.48 25.36
N PHE A 653 16.44 0.38 24.63
CA PHE A 653 16.52 -0.96 25.24
C PHE A 653 17.87 -1.30 25.88
N GLY A 654 18.85 -0.39 25.82
CA GLY A 654 20.14 -0.55 26.46
C GLY A 654 21.06 -1.63 25.83
N THR A 655 20.71 -2.09 24.62
CA THR A 655 21.54 -2.98 23.78
C THR A 655 22.17 -2.19 22.64
N ARG A 656 23.13 -2.81 21.90
CA ARG A 656 23.62 -2.23 20.66
C ARG A 656 22.51 -2.16 19.63
N VAL A 657 22.51 -1.10 18.80
CA VAL A 657 21.55 -0.91 17.72
C VAL A 657 22.23 -1.22 16.39
N SER A 658 21.57 -2.05 15.58
CA SER A 658 22.04 -2.41 14.24
C SER A 658 21.07 -1.97 13.16
N LEU A 659 21.59 -1.60 11.99
CA LEU A 659 20.82 -1.23 10.80
C LEU A 659 21.52 -1.75 9.54
N TYR A 660 20.81 -2.54 8.73
CA TYR A 660 21.30 -2.94 7.40
C TYR A 660 20.20 -2.70 6.36
N PRO A 661 20.24 -1.50 5.72
CA PRO A 661 19.22 -1.08 4.75
C PRO A 661 19.45 -1.72 3.37
N ASN A 662 18.39 -1.74 2.58
CA ASN A 662 18.45 -2.03 1.16
C ASN A 662 19.09 -0.87 0.39
N ALA A 663 19.70 -1.16 -0.75
CA ALA A 663 20.10 -0.13 -1.70
C ALA A 663 18.89 0.47 -2.47
N GLY A 664 17.86 0.89 -1.72
CA GLY A 664 16.59 1.35 -2.24
C GLY A 664 15.58 0.22 -2.47
N MET A 665 14.53 0.53 -3.23
CA MET A 665 13.55 -0.47 -3.69
C MET A 665 14.06 -1.13 -4.97
N PRO A 666 13.82 -2.43 -5.16
CA PRO A 666 14.10 -3.07 -6.45
C PRO A 666 13.15 -2.54 -7.53
N ASP A 667 13.65 -2.35 -8.75
CA ASP A 667 12.83 -2.12 -9.94
C ASP A 667 12.12 -3.41 -10.39
N GLY A 668 11.24 -3.31 -11.41
CA GLY A 668 10.53 -4.47 -11.97
C GLY A 668 11.43 -5.60 -12.50
N ASN A 669 12.76 -5.36 -12.64
CA ASN A 669 13.77 -6.35 -13.00
C ASN A 669 14.61 -6.81 -11.81
N GLY A 670 14.22 -6.44 -10.58
CA GLY A 670 14.94 -6.78 -9.36
C GLY A 670 16.26 -6.02 -9.15
N ARG A 671 16.48 -4.88 -9.85
CA ARG A 671 17.68 -4.06 -9.71
C ARG A 671 17.44 -2.97 -8.69
N TYR A 672 18.39 -2.77 -7.80
CA TYR A 672 18.32 -1.75 -6.76
C TYR A 672 18.89 -0.42 -7.25
N SER A 673 18.30 0.70 -6.85
CA SER A 673 18.52 2.00 -7.47
C SER A 673 19.48 2.91 -6.71
N LYS A 674 19.76 2.66 -5.44
CA LYS A 674 20.61 3.53 -4.63
C LYS A 674 22.08 3.19 -4.81
N ILE A 675 22.85 4.14 -5.29
CA ILE A 675 24.32 4.06 -5.32
C ILE A 675 24.89 4.21 -3.90
N PRO A 676 26.15 3.75 -3.64
CA PRO A 676 26.75 3.77 -2.30
C PRO A 676 26.69 5.11 -1.59
N GLU A 677 26.97 6.20 -2.30
CA GLU A 677 27.01 7.56 -1.74
C GLU A 677 25.62 8.01 -1.27
N LYS A 678 24.57 7.67 -2.01
CA LYS A 678 23.19 8.02 -1.62
C LYS A 678 22.75 7.24 -0.40
N LEU A 679 23.09 5.96 -0.34
CA LEU A 679 22.77 5.13 0.82
C LEU A 679 23.52 5.59 2.07
N LEU A 680 24.79 5.98 1.93
CA LEU A 680 25.56 6.57 3.04
C LEU A 680 24.92 7.88 3.51
N ALA A 681 24.50 8.76 2.61
CA ALA A 681 23.86 10.02 2.96
C ALA A 681 22.56 9.80 3.77
N ASP A 682 21.77 8.78 3.42
CA ASP A 682 20.55 8.42 4.15
C ASP A 682 20.85 7.90 5.58
N VAL A 683 21.96 7.20 5.77
CA VAL A 683 22.37 6.63 7.07
C VAL A 683 23.16 7.64 7.91
N TRP A 684 23.81 8.63 7.29
CA TRP A 684 24.74 9.54 7.93
C TRP A 684 24.20 10.20 9.20
N PRO A 685 22.94 10.72 9.26
CA PRO A 685 22.39 11.34 10.46
C PRO A 685 22.35 10.41 11.68
N LEU A 686 22.19 9.10 11.46
CA LEU A 686 22.20 8.09 12.54
C LEU A 686 23.63 7.78 13.02
N LEU A 687 24.59 7.76 12.11
CA LEU A 687 26.01 7.57 12.43
C LEU A 687 26.58 8.79 13.19
N GLU A 688 26.36 9.99 12.67
CA GLU A 688 26.83 11.24 13.25
C GLU A 688 26.28 11.47 14.66
N ASN A 689 25.02 11.13 14.87
CA ASN A 689 24.36 11.25 16.18
C ASN A 689 24.57 10.05 17.12
N HIS A 690 25.48 9.15 16.78
CA HIS A 690 25.83 7.95 17.57
C HIS A 690 24.61 7.09 17.94
N ARG A 691 23.66 6.95 17.02
CA ARG A 691 22.45 6.14 17.22
C ARG A 691 22.62 4.69 16.78
N LEU A 692 23.69 4.40 16.04
CA LEU A 692 24.03 3.06 15.57
C LEU A 692 25.32 2.56 16.25
N ASN A 693 25.37 1.25 16.44
CA ASN A 693 26.55 0.52 16.89
C ASN A 693 27.06 -0.44 15.81
N ILE A 694 26.17 -0.88 14.92
CA ILE A 694 26.47 -1.78 13.81
C ILE A 694 25.76 -1.25 12.58
N ILE A 695 26.51 -1.08 11.50
CA ILE A 695 25.99 -0.71 10.18
C ILE A 695 26.40 -1.77 9.16
N GLY A 696 25.50 -2.20 8.31
CA GLY A 696 25.75 -3.11 7.21
C GLY A 696 24.86 -2.83 6.02
N GLY A 697 24.75 -3.80 5.12
CA GLY A 697 23.89 -3.69 3.95
C GLY A 697 22.99 -4.90 3.79
N CYS A 698 21.78 -4.69 3.26
CA CYS A 698 20.86 -5.75 2.88
C CYS A 698 20.65 -5.73 1.36
N CYS A 699 19.50 -6.14 0.85
CA CYS A 699 19.25 -6.35 -0.56
C CYS A 699 19.75 -5.20 -1.47
N GLY A 700 20.43 -5.56 -2.55
CA GLY A 700 21.01 -4.62 -3.52
C GLY A 700 22.35 -4.01 -3.12
N THR A 701 22.84 -4.19 -1.89
CA THR A 701 24.14 -3.69 -1.50
C THR A 701 25.27 -4.62 -1.98
N THR A 702 26.44 -4.03 -2.21
CA THR A 702 27.65 -4.70 -2.69
C THR A 702 28.85 -4.30 -1.83
N ASP A 703 30.02 -4.85 -2.13
CA ASP A 703 31.28 -4.48 -1.50
C ASP A 703 31.61 -2.97 -1.60
N ALA A 704 31.14 -2.31 -2.68
CA ALA A 704 31.29 -0.85 -2.82
C ALA A 704 30.53 -0.07 -1.74
N HIS A 705 29.32 -0.50 -1.36
CA HIS A 705 28.54 0.11 -0.27
C HIS A 705 29.24 -0.09 1.07
N ILE A 706 29.70 -1.31 1.34
CA ILE A 706 30.40 -1.65 2.58
C ILE A 706 31.72 -0.91 2.70
N ARG A 707 32.46 -0.77 1.60
CA ARG A 707 33.70 0.01 1.54
C ARG A 707 33.48 1.47 1.93
N LEU A 708 32.41 2.05 1.43
CA LEU A 708 32.08 3.45 1.75
C LEU A 708 31.66 3.60 3.22
N PHE A 709 30.89 2.66 3.77
CA PHE A 709 30.56 2.65 5.20
C PHE A 709 31.84 2.53 6.06
N ALA A 710 32.73 1.59 5.73
CA ALA A 710 33.98 1.39 6.45
C ALA A 710 34.86 2.64 6.43
N GLN A 711 34.98 3.31 5.28
CA GLN A 711 35.73 4.56 5.14
C GLN A 711 35.10 5.72 5.94
N ALA A 712 33.78 5.81 5.94
CA ALA A 712 33.06 6.86 6.64
C ALA A 712 33.21 6.79 8.17
N ILE A 713 33.44 5.60 8.72
CA ILE A 713 33.58 5.38 10.17
C ILE A 713 35.04 5.26 10.64
N GLU A 714 36.02 5.19 9.71
CA GLU A 714 37.43 5.18 10.12
C GLU A 714 37.79 6.52 10.77
N PRO A 715 38.51 6.51 11.92
CA PRO A 715 38.86 7.77 12.57
C PRO A 715 39.82 8.58 11.71
N VAL A 716 39.43 9.81 11.37
CA VAL A 716 40.34 10.80 10.80
C VAL A 716 41.50 11.00 11.80
N PRO A 717 42.77 10.94 11.39
CA PRO A 717 43.90 11.15 12.31
C PRO A 717 43.77 12.53 12.99
N GLY A 718 43.58 12.50 14.31
CA GLY A 718 43.45 13.74 15.13
C GLY A 718 42.07 13.98 15.72
N VAL A 719 41.00 13.25 15.31
CA VAL A 719 39.70 13.31 15.93
C VAL A 719 39.47 12.04 16.76
N ARG A 720 39.62 12.13 18.09
CA ARG A 720 39.16 11.08 19.00
C ARG A 720 37.61 11.11 19.00
N LEU A 721 36.99 10.13 18.38
CA LEU A 721 35.61 9.80 18.70
C LEU A 721 35.56 9.43 20.19
N SER A 722 34.83 10.13 20.99
CA SER A 722 34.68 9.82 22.42
C SER A 722 34.15 8.40 22.57
N PRO A 723 34.64 7.62 23.53
CA PRO A 723 34.11 6.29 23.78
C PRO A 723 32.61 6.38 24.02
N LEU A 724 31.85 5.50 23.38
CA LEU A 724 30.40 5.39 23.53
C LEU A 724 30.03 5.36 25.02
N LYS A 725 29.62 6.52 25.54
CA LYS A 725 29.01 6.58 26.85
C LYS A 725 27.62 5.98 26.68
N THR A 726 27.41 4.79 27.19
CA THR A 726 26.09 4.33 27.57
C THR A 726 25.50 5.39 28.50
N HIS A 727 24.59 6.21 27.99
CA HIS A 727 23.97 7.25 28.82
C HIS A 727 23.08 6.58 29.88
N PRO A 728 23.33 6.82 31.18
CA PRO A 728 22.61 6.17 32.27
C PRO A 728 21.26 6.82 32.62
N HIS A 729 20.78 7.79 31.87
CA HIS A 729 19.48 8.42 32.17
C HIS A 729 18.67 8.68 30.88
N PRO A 730 17.38 8.33 30.86
CA PRO A 730 16.46 8.81 29.85
C PRO A 730 16.30 10.33 30.08
N LEU A 731 16.54 11.12 29.05
CA LEU A 731 16.12 12.51 29.04
C LEU A 731 14.59 12.55 29.16
N PRO A 732 14.01 13.42 29.99
CA PRO A 732 12.58 13.52 30.14
C PRO A 732 11.98 13.95 28.80
N VAL A 733 10.96 13.22 28.38
CA VAL A 733 10.10 13.61 27.27
C VAL A 733 9.30 14.79 27.75
N SER A 734 9.69 16.02 27.38
CA SER A 734 8.81 17.18 27.51
C SER A 734 7.78 17.10 26.40
N GLU A 735 6.52 17.01 26.78
CA GLU A 735 5.39 17.31 25.89
C GLU A 735 5.62 18.71 25.30
N GLY A 736 5.73 18.81 23.98
CA GLY A 736 5.93 20.07 23.27
C GLY A 736 7.35 20.23 22.70
N SER A 737 7.75 19.40 21.75
CA SER A 737 8.92 19.68 20.94
C SER A 737 8.53 20.44 19.68
N GLU A 738 8.80 21.72 19.69
CA GLU A 738 8.87 22.55 18.49
C GLU A 738 9.80 21.90 17.46
N TYR A 739 9.34 21.82 16.24
CA TYR A 739 10.13 21.48 15.07
C TYR A 739 11.29 22.45 14.94
N PHE A 740 12.51 21.98 15.07
CA PHE A 740 13.68 22.77 14.69
C PHE A 740 13.86 22.75 13.17
N PRO A 741 13.90 23.88 12.50
CA PRO A 741 14.13 23.92 11.06
C PRO A 741 15.59 23.54 10.76
N ILE A 742 15.75 22.50 9.94
CA ILE A 742 17.04 22.10 9.39
C ILE A 742 17.43 23.15 8.32
N LYS A 743 18.16 24.17 8.71
CA LYS A 743 18.67 25.18 7.76
C LYS A 743 20.14 25.61 7.95
N GLU A 744 20.93 25.00 8.83
CA GLU A 744 22.29 25.55 9.06
C GLU A 744 23.45 24.53 9.06
N THR A 745 23.27 23.25 8.73
CA THR A 745 24.40 22.29 8.78
C THR A 745 24.88 21.76 7.44
N ALA A 746 24.26 22.14 6.33
CA ALA A 746 24.67 21.69 4.99
C ALA A 746 25.88 22.46 4.40
N GLU A 747 26.34 23.52 5.05
CA GLU A 747 27.41 24.37 4.51
C GLU A 747 28.85 24.03 4.94
N LYS A 748 29.08 22.97 5.72
CA LYS A 748 30.42 22.67 6.25
C LYS A 748 31.06 21.34 5.84
N LEU A 749 30.45 20.54 4.95
CA LEU A 749 31.11 19.39 4.36
C LEU A 749 31.01 19.45 2.84
N SER A 750 31.75 20.40 2.25
CA SER A 750 32.01 20.42 0.81
C SER A 750 33.05 19.33 0.46
N ILE A 751 32.57 18.12 0.15
CA ILE A 751 33.25 17.27 -0.80
C ILE A 751 32.97 17.89 -2.18
N PRO A 752 33.96 18.16 -3.02
CA PRO A 752 33.72 18.84 -4.28
C PRO A 752 33.05 17.87 -5.24
N PHE A 753 31.72 17.95 -5.31
CA PHE A 753 31.03 17.57 -6.55
C PHE A 753 31.49 18.58 -7.65
N PRO A 754 31.57 18.15 -8.89
CA PRO A 754 31.83 19.08 -9.97
C PRO A 754 30.61 19.99 -10.10
N HIS A 755 30.60 21.05 -9.28
CA HIS A 755 29.68 22.15 -9.43
C HIS A 755 30.00 22.87 -10.74
N ARG A 756 29.06 22.85 -11.66
CA ARG A 756 28.91 24.00 -12.54
C ARG A 756 28.46 25.16 -11.63
N GLU A 757 29.37 26.08 -11.38
CA GLU A 757 29.13 27.31 -10.67
C GLU A 757 27.94 28.06 -11.28
N GLY A 758 27.01 28.52 -10.42
CA GLY A 758 26.04 29.57 -10.69
C GLY A 758 24.66 29.04 -11.12
N SER A 759 23.78 28.68 -10.16
CA SER A 759 22.35 28.85 -10.31
C SER A 759 21.74 29.17 -8.94
N GLU A 760 21.59 30.45 -8.67
CA GLU A 760 20.36 30.93 -8.04
C GLU A 760 19.22 30.33 -8.89
N GLU A 761 18.27 29.63 -8.30
CA GLU A 761 17.12 29.09 -8.99
C GLU A 761 16.43 30.21 -9.74
N SER A 762 16.25 30.07 -11.05
CA SER A 762 15.80 31.20 -11.86
C SER A 762 14.36 31.57 -11.50
N PRO A 763 13.97 32.85 -11.59
CA PRO A 763 12.61 33.29 -11.34
C PRO A 763 11.55 32.52 -12.14
N LEU A 764 11.89 32.03 -13.33
CA LEU A 764 11.01 31.24 -14.16
C LEU A 764 10.82 29.80 -13.59
N PHE A 765 11.91 29.18 -13.11
CA PHE A 765 11.84 27.88 -12.45
C PHE A 765 10.96 27.94 -11.20
N GLU A 766 11.20 28.90 -10.32
CA GLU A 766 10.42 29.12 -9.11
C GLU A 766 8.95 29.43 -9.39
N ALA A 767 8.65 30.24 -10.38
CA ALA A 767 7.29 30.59 -10.74
C ALA A 767 6.51 29.37 -11.24
N ILE A 768 7.13 28.49 -12.03
CA ILE A 768 6.51 27.24 -12.50
C ILE A 768 6.35 26.25 -11.35
N LEU A 769 7.40 26.06 -10.55
CA LEU A 769 7.38 25.16 -9.40
C LEU A 769 6.25 25.48 -8.43
N ASN A 770 6.00 26.78 -8.21
CA ASN A 770 4.95 27.28 -7.33
C ASN A 770 3.60 27.54 -8.03
N GLY A 771 3.47 27.18 -9.32
CA GLY A 771 2.23 27.27 -10.08
C GLY A 771 1.74 28.68 -10.41
N LYS A 772 2.64 29.68 -10.41
CA LYS A 772 2.31 31.11 -10.56
C LYS A 772 2.39 31.56 -12.02
N SER A 773 1.28 31.47 -12.74
CA SER A 773 1.22 31.71 -14.18
C SER A 773 1.67 33.10 -14.59
N ASP A 774 1.24 34.16 -13.86
CA ASP A 774 1.59 35.54 -14.20
C ASP A 774 3.08 35.83 -13.96
N GLU A 775 3.64 35.31 -12.85
CA GLU A 775 5.05 35.40 -12.55
C GLU A 775 5.91 34.63 -13.56
N ALA A 776 5.45 33.43 -13.98
CA ALA A 776 6.13 32.64 -15.02
C ALA A 776 6.13 33.37 -16.37
N ALA A 777 5.00 33.98 -16.74
CA ALA A 777 4.93 34.81 -17.95
C ALA A 777 5.84 36.06 -17.87
N ALA A 778 5.88 36.73 -16.73
CA ALA A 778 6.76 37.89 -16.50
C ALA A 778 8.25 37.49 -16.57
N ALA A 779 8.63 36.42 -15.84
CA ALA A 779 9.99 35.90 -15.85
C ALA A 779 10.46 35.45 -17.24
N THR A 780 9.53 34.86 -18.01
CA THR A 780 9.80 34.48 -19.41
C THR A 780 10.09 35.72 -20.28
N LYS A 781 9.29 36.78 -20.17
CA LYS A 781 9.52 38.05 -20.89
C LYS A 781 10.86 38.67 -20.54
N ASP A 782 11.21 38.69 -19.26
CA ASP A 782 12.49 39.24 -18.79
C ASP A 782 13.68 38.43 -19.31
N ALA A 783 13.56 37.11 -19.30
CA ALA A 783 14.58 36.22 -19.84
C ALA A 783 14.78 36.40 -21.35
N ILE A 784 13.70 36.60 -22.11
CA ILE A 784 13.75 36.94 -23.54
C ILE A 784 14.43 38.28 -23.73
N ALA A 785 14.10 39.30 -22.94
CA ALA A 785 14.69 40.61 -23.03
C ALA A 785 16.21 40.61 -22.71
N GLN A 786 16.68 39.68 -21.91
CA GLN A 786 18.08 39.43 -21.60
C GLN A 786 18.81 38.62 -22.69
N GLY A 787 18.09 38.20 -23.75
CA GLY A 787 18.68 37.50 -24.89
C GLY A 787 18.89 36.01 -24.66
N LEU A 788 18.23 35.39 -23.65
CA LEU A 788 18.27 33.95 -23.47
C LEU A 788 17.53 33.23 -24.59
N ALA A 789 18.10 32.14 -25.10
CA ALA A 789 17.50 31.41 -26.19
C ALA A 789 16.24 30.66 -25.70
N PRO A 790 15.12 30.67 -26.45
CA PRO A 790 13.89 29.97 -26.07
C PRO A 790 14.10 28.52 -25.70
N GLN A 791 14.95 27.79 -26.42
CA GLN A 791 15.24 26.38 -26.17
C GLN A 791 15.97 26.13 -24.84
N ASP A 792 16.84 27.07 -24.43
CA ASP A 792 17.54 26.97 -23.15
C ASP A 792 16.59 27.22 -21.98
N LEU A 793 15.62 28.12 -22.13
CA LEU A 793 14.58 28.35 -21.14
C LEU A 793 13.70 27.09 -20.97
N ILE A 794 13.27 26.50 -22.09
CA ILE A 794 12.45 25.27 -22.06
C ILE A 794 13.22 24.13 -21.39
N ASN A 795 14.40 23.79 -21.86
CA ASN A 795 15.15 22.63 -21.41
C ASN A 795 15.81 22.83 -20.05
N GLY A 796 16.36 24.02 -19.82
CA GLY A 796 17.16 24.34 -18.64
C GLY A 796 16.36 24.71 -17.41
N GLN A 797 15.16 25.27 -17.58
CA GLN A 797 14.37 25.81 -16.48
C GLN A 797 12.98 25.19 -16.39
N MET A 798 12.20 25.25 -17.48
CA MET A 798 10.78 24.88 -17.45
C MET A 798 10.57 23.37 -17.28
N ILE A 799 11.25 22.52 -18.07
CA ILE A 799 11.19 21.06 -17.96
C ILE A 799 11.71 20.58 -16.60
N ARG A 800 12.73 21.23 -16.06
CA ARG A 800 13.27 20.90 -14.73
C ARG A 800 12.28 21.23 -13.62
N ALA A 801 11.59 22.38 -13.70
CA ALA A 801 10.57 22.76 -12.73
C ALA A 801 9.41 21.72 -12.72
N MET A 802 8.91 21.33 -13.90
CA MET A 802 7.88 20.31 -13.99
C MET A 802 8.35 18.93 -13.49
N GLY A 803 9.63 18.59 -13.72
CA GLY A 803 10.23 17.37 -13.18
C GLY A 803 10.26 17.38 -11.65
N GLU A 804 10.59 18.51 -11.04
CA GLU A 804 10.57 18.68 -9.58
C GLU A 804 9.15 18.61 -9.01
N VAL A 805 8.16 19.24 -9.64
CA VAL A 805 6.74 19.12 -9.24
C VAL A 805 6.28 17.66 -9.32
N GLY A 806 6.63 16.95 -10.40
CA GLY A 806 6.32 15.54 -10.56
C GLY A 806 6.99 14.66 -9.50
N GLN A 807 8.21 14.96 -9.11
CA GLN A 807 8.91 14.25 -8.02
C GLN A 807 8.26 14.53 -6.66
N ARG A 808 7.90 15.78 -6.39
CA ARG A 808 7.15 16.12 -5.15
C ARG A 808 5.81 15.44 -5.06
N PHE A 809 5.14 15.27 -6.18
CA PHE A 809 3.88 14.52 -6.25
C PHE A 809 4.10 13.03 -5.92
N GLN A 810 5.12 12.39 -6.48
CA GLN A 810 5.48 10.99 -6.15
C GLN A 810 5.90 10.83 -4.68
N ASP A 811 6.55 11.83 -4.12
CA ASP A 811 6.97 11.84 -2.71
C ASP A 811 5.81 12.17 -1.74
N GLY A 812 4.58 12.38 -2.23
CA GLY A 812 3.44 12.82 -1.41
C GLY A 812 3.56 14.25 -0.85
N LYS A 813 4.47 15.07 -1.41
CA LYS A 813 4.72 16.46 -1.00
C LYS A 813 3.96 17.49 -1.86
N ALA A 814 3.36 17.06 -2.94
CA ALA A 814 2.47 17.82 -3.79
C ALA A 814 1.26 16.96 -4.15
N PHE A 815 0.13 17.60 -4.44
CA PHE A 815 -1.11 16.96 -4.81
C PHE A 815 -1.57 17.45 -6.19
N VAL A 816 -2.65 16.88 -6.72
CA VAL A 816 -3.13 17.18 -8.08
C VAL A 816 -3.35 18.67 -8.32
N PRO A 817 -3.91 19.48 -7.39
CA PRO A 817 -4.03 20.93 -7.59
C PRO A 817 -2.70 21.63 -7.91
N GLN A 818 -1.61 21.29 -7.20
CA GLN A 818 -0.29 21.88 -7.43
C GLN A 818 0.30 21.49 -8.80
N LEU A 819 0.07 20.23 -9.25
CA LEU A 819 0.47 19.80 -10.60
C LEU A 819 -0.25 20.60 -11.68
N LEU A 820 -1.58 20.76 -11.55
CA LEU A 820 -2.40 21.52 -12.50
C LEU A 820 -1.97 22.99 -12.57
N MET A 821 -1.66 23.58 -11.42
CA MET A 821 -1.17 24.97 -11.34
C MET A 821 0.20 25.13 -12.01
N ALA A 822 1.14 24.24 -11.76
CA ALA A 822 2.46 24.24 -12.39
C ALA A 822 2.36 24.05 -13.92
N GLY A 823 1.49 23.15 -14.37
CA GLY A 823 1.20 22.94 -15.79
C GLY A 823 0.64 24.22 -16.47
N ARG A 824 -0.25 24.94 -15.79
CA ARG A 824 -0.77 26.23 -16.28
C ARG A 824 0.32 27.32 -16.35
N ALA A 825 1.18 27.41 -15.34
CA ALA A 825 2.31 28.34 -15.33
C ALA A 825 3.30 28.05 -16.46
N MET A 826 3.61 26.75 -16.69
CA MET A 826 4.40 26.30 -17.82
C MET A 826 3.78 26.68 -19.16
N LYS A 827 2.48 26.46 -19.33
CA LYS A 827 1.74 26.79 -20.56
C LYS A 827 1.79 28.29 -20.84
N ALA A 828 1.57 29.14 -19.84
CA ALA A 828 1.64 30.60 -19.98
C ALA A 828 3.01 31.08 -20.45
N ALA A 829 4.09 30.49 -19.94
CA ALA A 829 5.45 30.74 -20.36
C ALA A 829 5.72 30.27 -21.81
N LEU A 830 5.28 29.06 -22.15
CA LEU A 830 5.44 28.48 -23.51
C LEU A 830 4.74 29.30 -24.59
N GLU A 831 3.56 29.84 -24.33
CA GLU A 831 2.82 30.66 -25.30
C GLU A 831 3.60 31.92 -25.70
N LEU A 832 4.42 32.48 -24.82
CA LEU A 832 5.30 33.61 -25.12
C LEU A 832 6.51 33.22 -25.97
N LEU A 833 6.97 31.97 -25.86
CA LEU A 833 8.15 31.47 -26.61
C LEU A 833 7.77 30.97 -28.00
N LYS A 834 6.56 30.44 -28.20
CA LYS A 834 6.07 29.92 -29.50
C LYS A 834 6.31 30.83 -30.71
N PRO A 835 6.00 32.17 -30.67
CA PRO A 835 6.22 33.04 -31.83
C PRO A 835 7.70 33.21 -32.22
N MET A 836 8.61 33.10 -31.26
CA MET A 836 10.04 33.26 -31.47
C MET A 836 10.70 32.02 -32.06
N MET A 837 10.00 30.87 -31.98
CA MET A 837 10.45 29.59 -32.50
C MET A 837 9.86 29.29 -33.89
N ALA A 838 8.95 30.13 -34.42
CA ALA A 838 8.35 30.00 -35.73
C ALA A 838 9.40 30.25 -36.83
N GLY A 839 10.05 29.19 -37.29
CA GLY A 839 11.10 29.20 -38.33
C GLY A 839 12.18 28.13 -38.16
N THR A 840 12.25 27.48 -37.02
CA THR A 840 13.08 26.30 -36.77
C THR A 840 12.18 25.08 -36.64
N THR A 841 12.51 24.00 -37.31
CA THR A 841 11.78 22.74 -37.37
C THR A 841 11.24 22.30 -36.00
N SER A 842 9.88 22.18 -35.90
CA SER A 842 9.09 21.55 -34.84
C SER A 842 9.40 21.98 -33.39
N THR A 843 8.55 22.86 -32.86
CA THR A 843 8.61 23.39 -31.48
C THR A 843 8.09 22.43 -30.39
N SER A 844 7.43 21.36 -30.79
CA SER A 844 6.89 20.32 -29.91
C SER A 844 7.88 19.17 -29.76
N LEU A 845 7.97 18.58 -28.54
CA LEU A 845 8.72 17.32 -28.31
C LEU A 845 8.16 16.18 -29.14
N GLY A 846 6.86 16.23 -29.46
CA GLY A 846 6.10 15.29 -30.26
C GLY A 846 4.62 15.56 -30.13
N LYS A 847 3.82 14.98 -31.02
CA LYS A 847 2.37 15.07 -30.99
C LYS A 847 1.76 13.81 -30.41
N VAL A 848 0.83 13.98 -29.48
CA VAL A 848 0.18 12.87 -28.75
C VAL A 848 -1.33 12.98 -28.98
N VAL A 849 -1.96 11.86 -29.35
CA VAL A 849 -3.41 11.69 -29.24
C VAL A 849 -3.69 10.86 -28.00
N ILE A 850 -4.61 11.32 -27.15
CA ILE A 850 -4.97 10.61 -25.90
C ILE A 850 -6.49 10.47 -25.80
N GLY A 851 -6.95 9.27 -25.38
CA GLY A 851 -8.36 8.98 -25.16
C GLY A 851 -8.59 7.82 -24.20
N THR A 852 -9.76 7.81 -23.55
CA THR A 852 -10.22 6.65 -22.77
C THR A 852 -10.98 5.71 -23.69
N VAL A 853 -10.69 4.42 -23.60
CA VAL A 853 -11.25 3.40 -24.51
C VAL A 853 -12.75 3.25 -24.36
N LYS A 854 -13.38 2.62 -25.36
CA LYS A 854 -14.82 2.37 -25.42
C LYS A 854 -15.35 1.68 -24.16
N GLY A 855 -16.52 2.12 -23.70
CA GLY A 855 -17.18 1.60 -22.49
C GLY A 855 -16.59 2.14 -21.19
N ASP A 856 -15.53 2.96 -21.25
CA ASP A 856 -14.90 3.55 -20.08
C ASP A 856 -15.09 5.08 -20.10
N LEU A 857 -15.72 5.61 -19.05
CA LEU A 857 -16.05 7.03 -18.95
C LEU A 857 -15.15 7.80 -17.96
N HIS A 858 -14.13 7.14 -17.40
CA HIS A 858 -13.21 7.78 -16.48
C HIS A 858 -12.23 8.67 -17.23
N ASP A 859 -12.12 9.91 -16.80
CA ASP A 859 -11.30 10.92 -17.48
C ASP A 859 -10.19 11.52 -16.61
N ILE A 860 -10.25 11.38 -15.27
CA ILE A 860 -9.36 12.06 -14.34
C ILE A 860 -7.90 11.69 -14.61
N GLY A 861 -7.58 10.40 -14.57
CA GLY A 861 -6.21 9.91 -14.83
C GLY A 861 -5.69 10.30 -16.21
N LYS A 862 -6.55 10.17 -17.23
CA LYS A 862 -6.25 10.56 -18.61
C LYS A 862 -5.99 12.07 -18.72
N ASN A 863 -6.83 12.92 -18.11
CA ASN A 863 -6.68 14.37 -18.15
C ASN A 863 -5.41 14.83 -17.44
N LEU A 864 -5.06 14.15 -16.32
CA LEU A 864 -3.80 14.41 -15.63
C LEU A 864 -2.60 14.08 -16.51
N VAL A 865 -2.60 12.91 -17.19
CA VAL A 865 -1.55 12.54 -18.15
C VAL A 865 -1.48 13.56 -19.29
N ALA A 866 -2.61 13.97 -19.86
CA ALA A 866 -2.67 14.97 -20.91
C ALA A 866 -2.04 16.30 -20.47
N SER A 867 -2.41 16.82 -19.29
CA SER A 867 -1.88 18.07 -18.73
C SER A 867 -0.37 17.97 -18.45
N MET A 868 0.10 16.83 -17.95
CA MET A 868 1.54 16.61 -17.72
C MET A 868 2.34 16.55 -19.03
N LEU A 869 1.81 15.92 -20.07
CA LEU A 869 2.44 15.88 -21.39
C LEU A 869 2.45 17.27 -22.03
N GLU A 870 1.33 18.03 -21.97
CA GLU A 870 1.29 19.42 -22.44
C GLU A 870 2.29 20.31 -21.67
N GLY A 871 2.31 20.19 -20.35
CA GLY A 871 3.25 20.89 -19.49
C GLY A 871 4.72 20.57 -19.77
N CYS A 872 5.01 19.38 -20.28
CA CYS A 872 6.35 18.97 -20.69
C CYS A 872 6.70 19.26 -22.16
N GLY A 873 5.82 19.98 -22.89
CA GLY A 873 6.09 20.47 -24.23
C GLY A 873 5.63 19.57 -25.37
N PHE A 874 4.77 18.60 -25.11
CA PHE A 874 4.08 17.85 -26.16
C PHE A 874 2.87 18.60 -26.67
N GLU A 875 2.53 18.41 -27.93
CA GLU A 875 1.24 18.82 -28.49
C GLU A 875 0.24 17.69 -28.22
N VAL A 876 -0.76 17.92 -27.38
CA VAL A 876 -1.71 16.88 -26.98
C VAL A 876 -3.09 17.14 -27.59
N VAL A 877 -3.64 16.12 -28.23
CA VAL A 877 -5.00 16.09 -28.75
C VAL A 877 -5.81 15.11 -27.90
N ASN A 878 -6.59 15.63 -26.98
CA ASN A 878 -7.47 14.83 -26.12
C ASN A 878 -8.80 14.59 -26.86
N ILE A 879 -9.07 13.33 -27.19
CA ILE A 879 -10.25 12.92 -27.96
C ILE A 879 -11.40 12.42 -27.08
N GLY A 880 -11.29 12.62 -25.76
CA GLY A 880 -12.36 12.38 -24.80
C GLY A 880 -12.36 10.98 -24.19
N ILE A 881 -13.56 10.54 -23.84
CA ILE A 881 -13.87 9.27 -23.18
C ILE A 881 -14.77 8.42 -24.08
N ASP A 882 -14.93 7.15 -23.77
CA ASP A 882 -15.75 6.20 -24.57
C ASP A 882 -15.39 6.22 -26.06
N VAL A 883 -14.09 6.17 -26.33
CA VAL A 883 -13.57 6.31 -27.68
C VAL A 883 -13.51 4.95 -28.37
N SER A 884 -14.27 4.79 -29.44
CA SER A 884 -14.23 3.57 -30.25
C SER A 884 -12.93 3.45 -31.08
N ALA A 885 -12.57 2.23 -31.48
CA ALA A 885 -11.39 1.98 -32.32
C ALA A 885 -11.39 2.81 -33.62
N ASP A 886 -12.56 3.00 -34.25
CA ASP A 886 -12.70 3.82 -35.46
C ASP A 886 -12.38 5.29 -35.21
N LYS A 887 -12.81 5.85 -34.08
CA LYS A 887 -12.49 7.25 -33.68
C LYS A 887 -11.00 7.42 -33.39
N PHE A 888 -10.34 6.42 -32.77
CA PHE A 888 -8.88 6.45 -32.61
C PHE A 888 -8.17 6.46 -33.96
N ILE A 889 -8.61 5.62 -34.91
CA ILE A 889 -8.06 5.58 -36.27
C ILE A 889 -8.26 6.92 -36.99
N GLU A 890 -9.44 7.52 -36.89
CA GLU A 890 -9.75 8.83 -37.47
C GLU A 890 -8.85 9.92 -36.89
N ALA A 891 -8.75 9.99 -35.57
CA ALA A 891 -7.90 10.94 -34.89
C ALA A 891 -6.40 10.80 -35.27
N ILE A 892 -5.91 9.57 -35.45
CA ILE A 892 -4.53 9.32 -35.90
C ILE A 892 -4.34 9.82 -37.35
N LYS A 893 -5.28 9.56 -38.26
CA LYS A 893 -5.20 10.01 -39.66
C LYS A 893 -5.26 11.52 -39.77
N GLU A 894 -6.13 12.19 -38.98
CA GLU A 894 -6.27 13.65 -38.99
C GLU A 894 -5.08 14.35 -38.39
N ASN A 895 -4.60 13.84 -37.25
CA ASN A 895 -3.60 14.54 -36.44
C ASN A 895 -2.17 14.07 -36.68
N GLN A 896 -1.96 12.91 -37.26
CA GLN A 896 -0.64 12.29 -37.52
C GLN A 896 0.25 12.32 -36.27
N PRO A 897 -0.20 11.77 -35.12
CA PRO A 897 0.55 11.83 -33.89
C PRO A 897 1.79 10.92 -33.92
N ASP A 898 2.78 11.25 -33.12
CA ASP A 898 3.93 10.37 -32.83
C ASP A 898 3.53 9.25 -31.86
N ILE A 899 2.64 9.55 -30.92
CA ILE A 899 2.20 8.65 -29.85
C ILE A 899 0.67 8.65 -29.73
N LEU A 900 0.10 7.46 -29.64
CA LEU A 900 -1.26 7.22 -29.21
C LEU A 900 -1.24 6.79 -27.74
N CYS A 901 -1.93 7.50 -26.85
CA CYS A 901 -2.12 7.13 -25.46
C CYS A 901 -3.56 6.64 -25.24
N MET A 902 -3.70 5.46 -24.64
CA MET A 902 -4.98 4.88 -24.27
C MET A 902 -5.08 4.70 -22.77
N SER A 903 -6.24 5.07 -22.20
CA SER A 903 -6.54 4.92 -20.77
C SER A 903 -7.74 3.99 -20.58
N ALA A 904 -7.68 3.14 -19.51
CA ALA A 904 -8.81 2.37 -19.01
C ALA A 904 -8.72 2.28 -17.47
N LEU A 905 -9.86 2.39 -16.80
CA LEU A 905 -9.93 2.27 -15.35
C LEU A 905 -10.61 0.96 -14.89
N LEU A 906 -11.37 0.31 -15.77
CA LEU A 906 -12.07 -0.93 -15.46
C LEU A 906 -11.37 -2.14 -16.10
N THR A 907 -11.30 -3.25 -15.37
CA THR A 907 -10.79 -4.52 -15.94
C THR A 907 -11.62 -5.01 -17.11
N THR A 908 -12.93 -4.69 -17.11
CA THR A 908 -13.87 -5.02 -18.20
C THR A 908 -13.62 -4.22 -19.46
N THR A 909 -13.02 -3.04 -19.35
CA THR A 909 -12.81 -2.13 -20.51
C THR A 909 -11.38 -2.18 -21.06
N MET A 910 -10.40 -2.66 -20.28
CA MET A 910 -9.01 -2.72 -20.75
C MET A 910 -8.83 -3.59 -22.00
N GLY A 911 -9.70 -4.59 -22.23
CA GLY A 911 -9.69 -5.42 -23.42
C GLY A 911 -9.88 -4.63 -24.73
N TYR A 912 -10.55 -3.46 -24.69
CA TYR A 912 -10.72 -2.58 -25.85
C TYR A 912 -9.41 -1.93 -26.30
N MET A 913 -8.36 -1.85 -25.44
CA MET A 913 -7.03 -1.43 -25.88
C MET A 913 -6.46 -2.36 -26.94
N LYS A 914 -6.66 -3.68 -26.75
CA LYS A 914 -6.27 -4.69 -27.73
C LYS A 914 -7.06 -4.55 -29.03
N GLU A 915 -8.38 -4.31 -28.95
CA GLU A 915 -9.21 -4.07 -30.14
C GLU A 915 -8.73 -2.87 -30.96
N VAL A 916 -8.32 -1.78 -30.30
CA VAL A 916 -7.75 -0.61 -30.96
C VAL A 916 -6.45 -0.97 -31.67
N ILE A 917 -5.54 -1.68 -31.02
CA ILE A 917 -4.26 -2.10 -31.63
C ILE A 917 -4.51 -3.00 -32.84
N ASP A 918 -5.41 -3.99 -32.73
CA ASP A 918 -5.78 -4.87 -33.83
C ASP A 918 -6.44 -4.10 -34.99
N ALA A 919 -7.22 -3.06 -34.68
CA ALA A 919 -7.83 -2.19 -35.70
C ALA A 919 -6.77 -1.33 -36.40
N LEU A 920 -5.75 -0.83 -35.71
CA LEU A 920 -4.60 -0.15 -36.28
C LEU A 920 -3.80 -1.04 -37.23
N GLU A 921 -3.60 -2.32 -36.88
CA GLU A 921 -2.97 -3.31 -37.71
C GLU A 921 -3.77 -3.59 -39.00
N LYS A 922 -5.08 -3.82 -38.86
CA LYS A 922 -5.99 -4.02 -39.99
C LYS A 922 -6.04 -2.81 -40.92
N ALA A 923 -5.93 -1.61 -40.37
CA ALA A 923 -5.88 -0.36 -41.14
C ALA A 923 -4.48 -0.09 -41.77
N GLY A 924 -3.46 -0.87 -41.45
CA GLY A 924 -2.08 -0.72 -41.94
C GLY A 924 -1.33 0.51 -41.40
N ILE A 925 -1.77 1.06 -40.25
CA ILE A 925 -1.20 2.28 -39.66
C ILE A 925 -0.52 2.03 -38.31
N ARG A 926 -0.50 0.78 -37.77
CA ARG A 926 0.11 0.44 -36.48
C ARG A 926 1.57 0.92 -36.36
N ASN A 927 2.34 0.82 -37.44
CA ASN A 927 3.75 1.21 -37.47
C ASN A 927 3.98 2.72 -37.64
N GLN A 928 2.91 3.51 -37.84
CA GLN A 928 3.01 4.97 -38.02
C GLN A 928 2.98 5.71 -36.70
N VAL A 929 2.49 5.08 -35.62
CA VAL A 929 2.30 5.67 -34.31
C VAL A 929 2.83 4.72 -33.23
N LYS A 930 3.44 5.27 -32.18
CA LYS A 930 3.78 4.54 -30.97
C LYS A 930 2.56 4.46 -30.05
N VAL A 931 2.27 3.28 -29.53
CA VAL A 931 1.11 3.07 -28.65
C VAL A 931 1.59 2.96 -27.19
N MET A 932 1.06 3.83 -26.35
CA MET A 932 1.29 3.83 -24.90
C MET A 932 -0.05 3.61 -24.17
N VAL A 933 -0.05 2.74 -23.17
CA VAL A 933 -1.24 2.40 -22.39
C VAL A 933 -1.03 2.68 -20.91
N GLY A 934 -2.11 2.97 -20.19
CA GLY A 934 -2.11 3.19 -18.74
C GLY A 934 -3.51 3.18 -18.16
N GLY A 935 -3.57 3.20 -16.84
CA GLY A 935 -4.80 3.13 -16.05
C GLY A 935 -4.67 2.11 -14.92
N ALA A 936 -5.49 2.24 -13.87
CA ALA A 936 -5.32 1.46 -12.65
C ALA A 936 -5.24 -0.07 -12.83
N PRO A 937 -6.06 -0.73 -13.69
CA PRO A 937 -5.97 -2.17 -13.88
C PRO A 937 -4.90 -2.58 -14.90
N VAL A 938 -4.31 -1.62 -15.63
CA VAL A 938 -3.34 -1.91 -16.69
C VAL A 938 -1.97 -2.20 -16.08
N THR A 939 -1.34 -3.28 -16.53
CA THR A 939 0.00 -3.69 -16.07
C THR A 939 0.98 -3.74 -17.24
N GLN A 940 2.30 -3.75 -16.95
CA GLN A 940 3.31 -3.96 -17.99
C GLN A 940 3.09 -5.28 -18.73
N GLY A 941 2.77 -6.36 -18.01
CA GLY A 941 2.49 -7.66 -18.62
C GLY A 941 1.34 -7.62 -19.62
N PHE A 942 0.26 -6.92 -19.29
CA PHE A 942 -0.86 -6.71 -20.21
C PHE A 942 -0.46 -5.84 -21.40
N ALA A 943 0.30 -4.78 -21.20
CA ALA A 943 0.80 -3.93 -22.29
C ALA A 943 1.66 -4.73 -23.29
N ASP A 944 2.53 -5.59 -22.80
CA ASP A 944 3.36 -6.48 -23.61
C ASP A 944 2.51 -7.52 -24.37
N GLU A 945 1.51 -8.09 -23.71
CA GLU A 945 0.57 -9.06 -24.31
C GLU A 945 -0.22 -8.48 -25.47
N ILE A 946 -0.73 -7.26 -25.31
CA ILE A 946 -1.52 -6.59 -26.37
C ILE A 946 -0.65 -5.96 -27.48
N GLY A 947 0.66 -5.92 -27.31
CA GLY A 947 1.61 -5.35 -28.27
C GLY A 947 1.68 -3.81 -28.24
N ALA A 948 1.48 -3.19 -27.07
CA ALA A 948 1.75 -1.78 -26.86
C ALA A 948 3.26 -1.49 -26.88
N ASP A 949 3.67 -0.28 -27.26
CA ASP A 949 5.08 0.13 -27.29
C ASP A 949 5.55 0.66 -25.93
N GLY A 950 4.65 1.00 -25.03
CA GLY A 950 4.97 1.50 -23.70
C GLY A 950 3.79 1.44 -22.74
N TYR A 951 4.12 1.39 -21.45
CA TYR A 951 3.18 1.41 -20.32
C TYR A 951 3.60 2.45 -19.31
N SER A 952 2.62 3.06 -18.66
CA SER A 952 2.86 3.92 -17.51
C SER A 952 1.81 3.68 -16.41
N ASP A 953 2.31 3.58 -15.20
CA ASP A 953 1.52 3.37 -13.98
C ASP A 953 0.99 4.68 -13.38
N ASN A 954 1.56 5.83 -13.78
CA ASN A 954 1.17 7.15 -13.30
C ASN A 954 1.50 8.25 -14.31
N ALA A 955 0.99 9.46 -14.07
CA ALA A 955 1.12 10.57 -14.99
C ALA A 955 2.56 11.06 -15.19
N ASN A 956 3.43 10.93 -14.18
CA ASN A 956 4.83 11.34 -14.29
C ASN A 956 5.65 10.33 -15.08
N SER A 957 5.44 9.03 -14.86
CA SER A 957 6.07 7.97 -15.64
C SER A 957 5.63 8.04 -17.11
N ALA A 958 4.37 8.44 -17.39
CA ALA A 958 3.86 8.64 -18.75
C ALA A 958 4.72 9.62 -19.56
N VAL A 959 5.13 10.73 -18.97
CA VAL A 959 6.02 11.70 -19.62
C VAL A 959 7.39 11.09 -19.94
N THR A 960 7.92 10.29 -19.01
CA THR A 960 9.22 9.62 -19.17
C THR A 960 9.15 8.59 -20.31
N VAL A 961 8.11 7.76 -20.31
CA VAL A 961 7.86 6.75 -21.35
C VAL A 961 7.66 7.43 -22.71
N ALA A 962 6.85 8.48 -22.79
CA ALA A 962 6.63 9.22 -24.03
C ALA A 962 7.95 9.77 -24.61
N LYS A 963 8.82 10.35 -23.78
CA LYS A 963 10.16 10.81 -24.20
C LYS A 963 11.06 9.66 -24.67
N GLN A 964 10.97 8.49 -24.06
CA GLN A 964 11.73 7.29 -24.46
C GLN A 964 11.27 6.76 -25.82
N LEU A 965 9.94 6.66 -26.04
CA LEU A 965 9.36 6.18 -27.29
C LEU A 965 9.78 7.03 -28.51
N LEU A 966 9.92 8.35 -28.32
CA LEU A 966 10.40 9.25 -29.36
C LEU A 966 11.92 9.13 -29.67
N LYS A 967 12.74 8.78 -28.64
CA LYS A 967 14.19 8.58 -28.83
C LYS A 967 14.50 7.35 -29.69
N VAL A 968 13.65 6.34 -29.65
CA VAL A 968 13.79 5.12 -30.47
C VAL A 968 13.46 5.38 -31.94
N LYS A 969 12.70 6.44 -32.24
CA LYS A 969 12.27 6.82 -33.61
C LYS A 969 13.32 7.66 -34.37
N ARG A 970 14.38 8.14 -33.70
CA ARG A 970 15.53 8.87 -34.26
C ARG A 970 16.74 7.94 -34.36
#